data_17a7d720aebd78c222d1aac3334d61c9
#
_entry.id   17a7d720aebd78c222d1aac3334d61c9
#
_cell.length_a   1.000
_cell.length_b   1.000
_cell.length_c   1.000
_cell.angle_alpha   90.00
_cell.angle_beta   90.00
_cell.angle_gamma   90.00
#
_symmetry.space_group_name_H-M   'P 1'
#
loop_
_entity.id
_entity.type
_entity.pdbx_description
1 polymer ?
#
loop_
_entity_poly.entity_id
_entity_poly.type
_entity_poly.pdbx_seq_one_letter_code
_entity_poly.pdbx_strand_id
1 'polypeptide(L)'
;MPSMPIHSEDQYTYKLSVIVAVYNVAAYLDECLSSLHRQKRTDVEFIVVDDGSTDASSAICDQWAARDCRFKIIHQENKGSLLARKTGVMHSSGQWIAFLDGDDLFADDALEHMCSLADNCDADIIQFSIDVFNCNNKDQHDNILEYVNKPEKILKKNDTICASSFQKKSISWTLWNRIYKSSLIKKSYAHIKDVHLVCAEDAYTFFIAIFFSSKLFIKKTTPLYFYRLNTGVSTSRETIDLFTKHLSEITIIEHIREFLTIRAAEKSWFDACTALQTTLTNIAVYRMATLPEKDLPAALSLFFDTYDPVVYLPTLQNVFSGRQDTLACAAHTAFKQKDVRDSQTAHQRATPTEKKTVGIFYHRYFNGGVERVISQQIPIFLKLGYRVVLFTEQVCPEKEYPLPSEVIRVIVPDSYAQGRASIFLTALREYDVDVLCHHSASSHLLLFDLLLCRLAKLPTVLTRHETLAQDMSVGADYPFTPPTIFQLADTVCALSSSETYLYQQYGVNARYLPNPISVSAHEDIDAPSATGNRPTVLWVGRLFDLHKNYKEALEIFKKIIEHRKDVLCYIVGSGESREQNYIQNFIKIHKLQNNIVYVPYTPHVDRYYNSATVHLLTSSSESFSMVIAEGKIHALPLVTYDMPWLELLKDGKGHISVRQHDIEGAADAVLMILNDSILHQRLSYEARESIQPFLEYDLAGAWKEILETPQKIQPGVYQGEAPSNMRLLCDHIFSMYREGRRNTSSSFRTKEYIKQFMKNSPLIKRILPIGSRRREFVKKVVKNLYHRIR
;
A
#
# COMPACT_ATOMS: atom_id res chain seq x y z
N MET A 1 -40.75 -7.62 29.66
CA MET A 1 -41.01 -9.06 29.44
C MET A 1 -40.63 -9.80 30.68
N PRO A 2 -41.46 -10.72 31.20
CA PRO A 2 -41.21 -11.38 32.47
C PRO A 2 -40.01 -12.31 32.38
N SER A 3 -39.20 -12.33 33.43
CA SER A 3 -38.09 -13.22 33.66
C SER A 3 -38.57 -14.69 33.71
N MET A 4 -38.10 -15.50 32.75
CA MET A 4 -38.23 -16.95 32.86
C MET A 4 -37.42 -17.46 34.05
N PRO A 5 -37.91 -18.41 34.82
CA PRO A 5 -37.21 -18.95 35.98
C PRO A 5 -35.99 -19.77 35.57
N ILE A 6 -34.90 -19.56 36.27
CA ILE A 6 -33.68 -20.38 36.19
C ILE A 6 -34.05 -21.75 36.74
N HIS A 7 -34.18 -22.76 35.88
CA HIS A 7 -34.41 -24.13 36.25
C HIS A 7 -33.22 -24.73 36.99
N SER A 8 -33.48 -25.31 38.14
CA SER A 8 -32.69 -26.31 38.89
C SER A 8 -32.14 -27.41 38.00
N GLU A 9 -30.96 -28.00 38.36
CA GLU A 9 -30.25 -29.12 37.75
C GLU A 9 -31.08 -29.88 36.71
N ASP A 10 -30.91 -29.54 35.43
CA ASP A 10 -31.64 -30.06 34.30
C ASP A 10 -31.32 -31.54 34.12
N GLN A 11 -32.37 -32.37 34.19
CA GLN A 11 -32.31 -33.79 33.88
C GLN A 11 -32.08 -33.98 32.37
N TYR A 12 -30.82 -34.02 31.95
CA TYR A 12 -30.45 -34.30 30.53
C TYR A 12 -30.86 -35.72 30.18
N THR A 13 -31.52 -35.90 29.04
CA THR A 13 -31.98 -37.21 28.56
C THR A 13 -30.82 -38.00 27.92
N TYR A 14 -29.88 -37.31 27.32
CA TYR A 14 -28.74 -37.91 26.63
C TYR A 14 -27.41 -37.35 27.16
N LYS A 15 -26.35 -38.14 27.01
CA LYS A 15 -24.98 -37.71 27.34
C LYS A 15 -24.46 -36.67 26.34
N LEU A 16 -24.74 -36.91 25.05
CA LEU A 16 -24.25 -36.07 23.96
C LEU A 16 -25.30 -35.93 22.85
N SER A 17 -25.56 -34.73 22.40
CA SER A 17 -26.30 -34.43 21.18
C SER A 17 -25.33 -34.06 20.06
N VAL A 18 -25.43 -34.68 18.89
CA VAL A 18 -24.71 -34.31 17.67
C VAL A 18 -25.64 -33.52 16.76
N ILE A 19 -25.28 -32.32 16.44
CA ILE A 19 -26.06 -31.44 15.55
C ILE A 19 -25.45 -31.51 14.15
N VAL A 20 -26.27 -31.89 13.14
CA VAL A 20 -25.87 -31.96 11.73
C VAL A 20 -26.68 -30.93 10.95
N ALA A 21 -26.01 -29.91 10.39
CA ALA A 21 -26.64 -28.96 9.49
C ALA A 21 -26.50 -29.48 8.03
N VAL A 22 -27.64 -29.54 7.33
CA VAL A 22 -27.74 -30.13 5.97
C VAL A 22 -28.32 -29.11 5.01
N TYR A 23 -27.63 -28.85 3.89
CA TYR A 23 -28.16 -28.08 2.76
C TYR A 23 -27.48 -28.49 1.46
N ASN A 24 -28.22 -29.18 0.56
CA ASN A 24 -27.74 -29.60 -0.76
C ASN A 24 -26.40 -30.36 -0.72
N VAL A 25 -26.30 -31.38 0.12
CA VAL A 25 -25.12 -32.24 0.30
C VAL A 25 -25.42 -33.72 0.02
N ALA A 26 -26.44 -34.02 -0.79
CA ALA A 26 -26.86 -35.39 -1.09
C ALA A 26 -25.72 -36.34 -1.50
N ALA A 27 -24.71 -35.84 -2.19
CA ALA A 27 -23.56 -36.64 -2.64
C ALA A 27 -22.71 -37.21 -1.47
N TYR A 28 -22.78 -36.63 -0.29
CA TYR A 28 -21.93 -36.96 0.86
C TYR A 28 -22.71 -37.36 2.10
N LEU A 29 -23.98 -36.94 2.16
CA LEU A 29 -24.81 -37.05 3.36
C LEU A 29 -25.00 -38.49 3.84
N ASP A 30 -25.19 -39.45 2.94
CA ASP A 30 -25.34 -40.86 3.31
C ASP A 30 -24.11 -41.42 4.03
N GLU A 31 -22.91 -41.04 3.56
CA GLU A 31 -21.64 -41.41 4.21
C GLU A 31 -21.50 -40.74 5.58
N CYS A 32 -21.87 -39.45 5.67
CA CYS A 32 -21.87 -38.67 6.91
C CYS A 32 -22.76 -39.34 7.98
N LEU A 33 -24.05 -39.56 7.66
CA LEU A 33 -25.00 -40.15 8.60
C LEU A 33 -24.69 -41.64 8.91
N SER A 34 -24.13 -42.38 7.96
CA SER A 34 -23.59 -43.75 8.20
C SER A 34 -22.48 -43.73 9.27
N SER A 35 -21.61 -42.69 9.29
CA SER A 35 -20.57 -42.56 10.32
C SER A 35 -21.14 -42.37 11.73
N LEU A 36 -22.31 -41.72 11.85
CA LEU A 36 -23.05 -41.61 13.08
C LEU A 36 -23.76 -42.91 13.46
N HIS A 37 -24.38 -43.59 12.50
CA HIS A 37 -25.06 -44.85 12.73
C HIS A 37 -24.12 -45.93 13.28
N ARG A 38 -22.87 -46.01 12.80
CA ARG A 38 -21.86 -46.96 13.27
C ARG A 38 -21.44 -46.77 14.74
N GLN A 39 -21.76 -45.61 15.33
CA GLN A 39 -21.44 -45.31 16.73
C GLN A 39 -22.23 -46.27 17.69
N LYS A 40 -21.55 -46.87 18.62
CA LYS A 40 -22.11 -47.93 19.51
C LYS A 40 -22.93 -47.39 20.66
N ARG A 41 -22.77 -46.11 21.00
CA ARG A 41 -23.48 -45.50 22.16
C ARG A 41 -24.98 -45.35 21.91
N THR A 42 -25.77 -45.64 22.95
CA THR A 42 -27.24 -45.51 22.93
C THR A 42 -27.74 -44.28 23.70
N ASP A 43 -26.90 -43.67 24.51
CA ASP A 43 -27.21 -42.48 25.31
C ASP A 43 -26.82 -41.19 24.54
N VAL A 44 -26.96 -41.20 23.22
CA VAL A 44 -26.71 -40.08 22.28
C VAL A 44 -27.91 -39.88 21.37
N GLU A 45 -28.06 -38.65 20.88
CA GLU A 45 -29.05 -38.30 19.87
C GLU A 45 -28.37 -37.57 18.71
N PHE A 46 -28.90 -37.72 17.49
CA PHE A 46 -28.47 -37.07 16.27
C PHE A 46 -29.57 -36.15 15.77
N ILE A 47 -29.37 -34.84 15.89
CA ILE A 47 -30.36 -33.86 15.43
C ILE A 47 -29.86 -33.34 14.09
N VAL A 48 -30.50 -33.78 13.01
CA VAL A 48 -30.21 -33.43 11.65
C VAL A 48 -31.21 -32.35 11.23
N VAL A 49 -30.68 -31.18 10.89
CA VAL A 49 -31.49 -30.04 10.45
C VAL A 49 -31.29 -29.86 8.95
N ASP A 50 -32.30 -30.21 8.18
CA ASP A 50 -32.37 -29.94 6.73
C ASP A 50 -32.86 -28.52 6.53
N ASP A 51 -31.97 -27.66 6.10
CA ASP A 51 -32.15 -26.21 5.90
C ASP A 51 -32.74 -25.89 4.51
N GLY A 52 -33.82 -26.62 4.13
CA GLY A 52 -34.54 -26.40 2.88
C GLY A 52 -33.77 -26.87 1.65
N SER A 53 -33.19 -28.06 1.71
CA SER A 53 -32.48 -28.65 0.58
C SER A 53 -33.39 -28.84 -0.65
N THR A 54 -32.85 -28.62 -1.83
CA THR A 54 -33.52 -28.74 -3.12
C THR A 54 -33.06 -29.95 -3.90
N ASP A 55 -32.07 -30.70 -3.39
CA ASP A 55 -31.59 -31.98 -3.90
C ASP A 55 -32.15 -33.17 -3.11
N ALA A 56 -31.54 -34.33 -3.24
CA ALA A 56 -32.01 -35.54 -2.55
C ALA A 56 -31.70 -35.59 -1.05
N SER A 57 -31.07 -34.56 -0.45
CA SER A 57 -30.64 -34.52 0.96
C SER A 57 -31.81 -34.77 1.92
N SER A 58 -32.95 -34.09 1.71
CA SER A 58 -34.15 -34.24 2.53
C SER A 58 -34.66 -35.70 2.60
N ALA A 59 -34.75 -36.36 1.47
CA ALA A 59 -35.16 -37.77 1.40
C ALA A 59 -34.15 -38.71 2.09
N ILE A 60 -32.85 -38.41 2.02
CA ILE A 60 -31.80 -39.19 2.70
C ILE A 60 -31.97 -39.02 4.23
N CYS A 61 -32.24 -37.83 4.74
CA CYS A 61 -32.51 -37.58 6.17
C CYS A 61 -33.68 -38.46 6.67
N ASP A 62 -34.79 -38.45 5.95
CA ASP A 62 -35.98 -39.24 6.30
C ASP A 62 -35.74 -40.74 6.35
N GLN A 63 -34.97 -41.25 5.37
CA GLN A 63 -34.57 -42.65 5.34
C GLN A 63 -33.73 -43.03 6.59
N TRP A 64 -32.83 -42.18 7.05
CA TRP A 64 -32.04 -42.44 8.24
C TRP A 64 -32.87 -42.40 9.51
N ALA A 65 -33.85 -41.48 9.64
CA ALA A 65 -34.79 -41.44 10.77
C ALA A 65 -35.63 -42.74 10.90
N ALA A 66 -35.98 -43.34 9.74
CA ALA A 66 -36.71 -44.60 9.72
C ALA A 66 -35.83 -45.82 10.10
N ARG A 67 -34.51 -45.73 9.95
CA ARG A 67 -33.54 -46.82 10.20
C ARG A 67 -33.01 -46.87 11.65
N ASP A 68 -32.87 -45.70 12.29
CA ASP A 68 -32.23 -45.57 13.59
C ASP A 68 -32.92 -44.49 14.42
N CYS A 69 -33.53 -44.88 15.53
CA CYS A 69 -34.33 -44.00 16.38
C CYS A 69 -33.53 -42.90 17.07
N ARG A 70 -32.17 -42.94 17.00
CA ARG A 70 -31.33 -41.86 17.51
C ARG A 70 -31.37 -40.62 16.63
N PHE A 71 -31.77 -40.76 15.34
CA PHE A 71 -31.87 -39.64 14.40
C PHE A 71 -33.23 -38.93 14.58
N LYS A 72 -33.14 -37.62 14.77
CA LYS A 72 -34.26 -36.68 14.87
C LYS A 72 -34.10 -35.68 13.72
N ILE A 73 -35.00 -35.72 12.75
CA ILE A 73 -34.93 -34.84 11.60
C ILE A 73 -35.80 -33.60 11.82
N ILE A 74 -35.29 -32.45 11.46
CA ILE A 74 -36.00 -31.17 11.45
C ILE A 74 -35.84 -30.56 10.07
N HIS A 75 -36.95 -30.35 9.36
CA HIS A 75 -37.00 -29.63 8.10
C HIS A 75 -37.38 -28.18 8.35
N GLN A 76 -36.63 -27.23 7.77
CA GLN A 76 -36.94 -25.82 7.83
C GLN A 76 -36.74 -25.14 6.48
N GLU A 77 -37.26 -23.94 6.29
CA GLU A 77 -36.88 -23.09 5.17
C GLU A 77 -35.41 -22.68 5.28
N ASN A 78 -34.71 -22.49 4.12
CA ASN A 78 -33.30 -22.11 4.12
C ASN A 78 -33.08 -20.79 4.85
N LYS A 79 -32.29 -20.84 5.95
CA LYS A 79 -31.90 -19.69 6.79
C LYS A 79 -30.39 -19.61 6.99
N GLY A 80 -29.63 -20.54 6.37
CA GLY A 80 -28.17 -20.65 6.49
C GLY A 80 -27.68 -21.49 7.66
N SER A 81 -26.45 -21.93 7.60
CA SER A 81 -25.81 -22.86 8.54
C SER A 81 -25.85 -22.40 9.98
N LEU A 82 -25.74 -21.08 10.26
CA LEU A 82 -25.85 -20.51 11.59
C LEU A 82 -27.19 -20.83 12.23
N LEU A 83 -28.27 -20.60 11.51
CA LEU A 83 -29.64 -20.78 12.04
C LEU A 83 -30.07 -22.26 12.02
N ALA A 84 -29.57 -23.06 11.10
CA ALA A 84 -29.75 -24.50 11.14
C ALA A 84 -29.11 -25.10 12.40
N ARG A 85 -27.85 -24.74 12.71
CA ARG A 85 -27.21 -25.15 13.97
C ARG A 85 -27.93 -24.63 15.20
N LYS A 86 -28.45 -23.36 15.18
CA LYS A 86 -29.27 -22.80 16.26
C LYS A 86 -30.53 -23.64 16.50
N THR A 87 -31.23 -23.99 15.45
CA THR A 87 -32.41 -24.86 15.54
C THR A 87 -32.06 -26.20 16.18
N GLY A 88 -31.00 -26.86 15.73
CA GLY A 88 -30.55 -28.13 16.31
C GLY A 88 -30.17 -28.01 17.76
N VAL A 89 -29.40 -26.97 18.14
CA VAL A 89 -29.03 -26.72 19.56
C VAL A 89 -30.25 -26.52 20.44
N MET A 90 -31.26 -25.77 20.01
CA MET A 90 -32.45 -25.50 20.80
C MET A 90 -33.32 -26.75 20.98
N HIS A 91 -33.28 -27.72 20.07
CA HIS A 91 -33.99 -28.98 20.17
C HIS A 91 -33.17 -30.11 20.85
N SER A 92 -31.94 -29.85 21.23
CA SER A 92 -31.08 -30.85 21.86
C SER A 92 -31.40 -31.10 23.32
N SER A 93 -31.21 -32.36 23.79
CA SER A 93 -31.44 -32.80 25.15
C SER A 93 -30.21 -33.44 25.79
N GLY A 94 -29.07 -33.40 25.13
CA GLY A 94 -27.78 -33.90 25.62
C GLY A 94 -27.10 -32.96 26.63
N GLN A 95 -26.35 -33.51 27.54
CA GLN A 95 -25.50 -32.75 28.48
C GLN A 95 -24.40 -31.99 27.74
N TRP A 96 -23.89 -32.57 26.68
CA TRP A 96 -22.89 -31.99 25.79
C TRP A 96 -23.42 -31.90 24.36
N ILE A 97 -22.88 -31.02 23.58
CA ILE A 97 -23.21 -30.82 22.15
C ILE A 97 -21.95 -30.85 21.32
N ALA A 98 -21.99 -31.64 20.23
CA ALA A 98 -21.02 -31.64 19.14
C ALA A 98 -21.67 -31.19 17.83
N PHE A 99 -20.88 -30.68 16.92
CA PHE A 99 -21.33 -30.34 15.57
C PHE A 99 -20.64 -31.25 14.53
N LEU A 100 -21.38 -31.62 13.50
CA LEU A 100 -20.87 -32.34 12.35
C LEU A 100 -21.46 -31.69 11.10
N ASP A 101 -20.61 -31.36 10.13
CA ASP A 101 -21.05 -30.84 8.83
C ASP A 101 -21.48 -32.01 7.93
N GLY A 102 -22.54 -31.81 7.14
CA GLY A 102 -23.20 -32.89 6.37
C GLY A 102 -22.35 -33.56 5.26
N ASP A 103 -21.17 -33.03 5.00
CA ASP A 103 -20.18 -33.56 4.05
C ASP A 103 -18.95 -34.17 4.73
N ASP A 104 -18.87 -34.16 6.09
CA ASP A 104 -17.76 -34.67 6.89
C ASP A 104 -18.11 -35.97 7.63
N LEU A 105 -17.14 -36.53 8.35
CA LEU A 105 -17.30 -37.84 9.00
C LEU A 105 -16.76 -37.83 10.44
N PHE A 106 -17.38 -38.61 11.33
CA PHE A 106 -16.78 -39.02 12.58
C PHE A 106 -16.03 -40.35 12.47
N ALA A 107 -14.95 -40.53 13.25
CA ALA A 107 -14.30 -41.81 13.46
C ALA A 107 -15.29 -42.82 14.11
N ASP A 108 -15.12 -44.13 13.92
CA ASP A 108 -16.05 -45.17 14.36
C ASP A 108 -16.23 -45.23 15.91
N ASP A 109 -15.24 -44.70 16.65
CA ASP A 109 -15.24 -44.64 18.14
C ASP A 109 -15.30 -43.20 18.67
N ALA A 110 -15.59 -42.20 17.79
CA ALA A 110 -15.54 -40.79 18.12
C ALA A 110 -16.41 -40.43 19.32
N LEU A 111 -17.66 -40.89 19.39
CA LEU A 111 -18.59 -40.56 20.47
C LEU A 111 -18.20 -41.18 21.79
N GLU A 112 -17.60 -42.40 21.80
CA GLU A 112 -17.04 -43.00 22.99
C GLU A 112 -15.93 -42.13 23.59
N HIS A 113 -14.99 -41.69 22.74
CA HIS A 113 -13.90 -40.80 23.16
C HIS A 113 -14.43 -39.44 23.63
N MET A 114 -15.38 -38.81 22.90
CA MET A 114 -15.96 -37.51 23.27
C MET A 114 -16.66 -37.59 24.61
N CYS A 115 -17.43 -38.64 24.86
CA CYS A 115 -18.08 -38.85 26.15
C CYS A 115 -17.09 -39.12 27.29
N SER A 116 -16.03 -39.89 27.03
CA SER A 116 -14.95 -40.09 27.99
C SER A 116 -14.23 -38.79 28.32
N LEU A 117 -13.98 -37.92 27.33
CA LEU A 117 -13.42 -36.58 27.55
C LEU A 117 -14.37 -35.71 28.40
N ALA A 118 -15.67 -35.78 28.12
CA ALA A 118 -16.70 -35.06 28.86
C ALA A 118 -16.77 -35.48 30.34
N ASP A 119 -16.54 -36.77 30.66
CA ASP A 119 -16.54 -37.30 32.02
C ASP A 119 -15.26 -36.97 32.79
N ASN A 120 -14.13 -36.96 32.11
CA ASN A 120 -12.81 -36.85 32.76
C ASN A 120 -12.23 -35.43 32.74
N CYS A 121 -12.88 -34.47 32.07
CA CYS A 121 -12.38 -33.12 31.95
C CYS A 121 -13.36 -32.10 32.53
N ASP A 122 -12.94 -31.42 33.57
CA ASP A 122 -13.65 -30.24 34.04
C ASP A 122 -13.36 -29.03 33.16
N ALA A 123 -14.11 -28.89 32.07
CA ALA A 123 -14.06 -27.75 31.13
C ALA A 123 -15.45 -27.46 30.56
N ASP A 124 -15.63 -26.26 30.01
CA ASP A 124 -16.90 -25.87 29.38
C ASP A 124 -16.86 -26.17 27.87
N ILE A 125 -15.63 -26.18 27.30
CA ILE A 125 -15.35 -26.47 25.89
C ILE A 125 -14.17 -27.43 25.87
N ILE A 126 -14.28 -28.53 25.13
CA ILE A 126 -13.19 -29.48 24.93
C ILE A 126 -12.92 -29.62 23.43
N GLN A 127 -11.71 -29.31 23.02
CA GLN A 127 -11.24 -29.45 21.62
C GLN A 127 -10.47 -30.76 21.48
N PHE A 128 -10.71 -31.49 20.39
CA PHE A 128 -10.07 -32.74 20.02
C PHE A 128 -9.35 -32.64 18.67
N SER A 129 -8.53 -33.65 18.32
CA SER A 129 -7.78 -33.71 17.07
C SER A 129 -8.64 -34.18 15.90
N ILE A 130 -8.25 -33.71 14.69
CA ILE A 130 -8.90 -34.07 13.43
C ILE A 130 -7.89 -34.62 12.42
N ASP A 131 -8.39 -35.18 11.34
CA ASP A 131 -7.64 -35.45 10.12
C ASP A 131 -8.40 -34.95 8.91
N VAL A 132 -7.70 -34.85 7.78
CA VAL A 132 -8.25 -34.33 6.52
C VAL A 132 -8.20 -35.44 5.49
N PHE A 133 -9.26 -35.63 4.73
CA PHE A 133 -9.31 -36.62 3.67
C PHE A 133 -9.75 -36.00 2.35
N ASN A 134 -9.62 -36.76 1.27
CA ASN A 134 -9.86 -36.33 -0.09
C ASN A 134 -8.97 -35.11 -0.51
N CYS A 135 -7.71 -35.08 -0.01
CA CYS A 135 -6.75 -34.04 -0.29
C CYS A 135 -5.59 -34.56 -1.13
N ASN A 136 -5.41 -34.02 -2.33
CA ASN A 136 -4.31 -34.37 -3.23
C ASN A 136 -3.09 -33.45 -3.06
N ASN A 137 -3.19 -32.40 -2.23
CA ASN A 137 -2.13 -31.42 -1.99
C ASN A 137 -1.66 -31.52 -0.53
N LYS A 138 -0.44 -32.02 -0.33
CA LYS A 138 0.16 -32.20 0.99
C LYS A 138 0.29 -30.88 1.76
N ASP A 139 0.68 -29.78 1.10
CA ASP A 139 0.83 -28.48 1.78
C ASP A 139 -0.52 -27.97 2.29
N GLN A 140 -1.59 -28.18 1.52
CA GLN A 140 -2.94 -27.80 1.94
C GLN A 140 -3.42 -28.65 3.12
N HIS A 141 -3.17 -29.96 3.09
CA HIS A 141 -3.44 -30.88 4.18
C HIS A 141 -2.72 -30.44 5.47
N ASP A 142 -1.40 -30.25 5.40
CA ASP A 142 -0.58 -29.92 6.56
C ASP A 142 -0.96 -28.53 7.13
N ASN A 143 -1.27 -27.54 6.30
CA ASN A 143 -1.71 -26.21 6.73
C ASN A 143 -3.03 -26.26 7.53
N ILE A 144 -4.00 -27.09 7.10
CA ILE A 144 -5.27 -27.23 7.83
C ILE A 144 -5.02 -27.91 9.18
N LEU A 145 -4.23 -28.98 9.22
CA LEU A 145 -3.90 -29.66 10.46
C LEU A 145 -3.16 -28.73 11.42
N GLU A 146 -2.20 -27.94 10.94
CA GLU A 146 -1.51 -26.94 11.76
C GLU A 146 -2.48 -25.88 12.29
N TYR A 147 -3.44 -25.45 11.49
CA TYR A 147 -4.45 -24.48 11.90
C TYR A 147 -5.41 -25.03 12.97
N VAL A 148 -5.83 -26.30 12.86
CA VAL A 148 -6.87 -26.88 13.71
C VAL A 148 -6.30 -27.67 14.88
N ASN A 149 -5.33 -28.58 14.63
CA ASN A 149 -4.74 -29.43 15.68
C ASN A 149 -3.69 -28.65 16.48
N LYS A 150 -4.05 -28.21 17.66
CA LYS A 150 -3.17 -27.44 18.53
C LYS A 150 -2.58 -28.30 19.63
N PRO A 151 -1.42 -27.93 20.19
CA PRO A 151 -0.82 -28.63 21.32
C PRO A 151 -1.76 -28.71 22.52
N GLU A 152 -1.69 -29.79 23.26
CA GLU A 152 -2.48 -30.01 24.48
C GLU A 152 -2.30 -28.84 25.45
N LYS A 153 -3.41 -28.25 25.91
CA LYS A 153 -3.40 -27.04 26.73
C LYS A 153 -4.73 -26.84 27.45
N ILE A 154 -4.66 -26.33 28.65
CA ILE A 154 -5.82 -25.84 29.40
C ILE A 154 -5.75 -24.33 29.46
N LEU A 155 -6.80 -23.67 29.01
CA LEU A 155 -6.98 -22.23 29.14
C LEU A 155 -8.08 -21.95 30.15
N LYS A 156 -7.71 -21.21 31.17
CA LYS A 156 -8.62 -20.75 32.24
C LYS A 156 -8.87 -19.26 32.04
N LYS A 157 -10.06 -18.80 32.32
CA LYS A 157 -10.56 -17.44 32.07
C LYS A 157 -10.87 -17.16 30.62
N ASN A 158 -12.03 -16.59 30.37
CA ASN A 158 -12.55 -16.30 29.04
C ASN A 158 -11.72 -15.27 28.25
N ASP A 159 -11.19 -14.23 28.92
CA ASP A 159 -10.30 -13.23 28.32
C ASP A 159 -9.02 -13.87 27.73
N THR A 160 -8.42 -14.84 28.44
CA THR A 160 -7.26 -15.59 27.98
C THR A 160 -7.59 -16.46 26.77
N ILE A 161 -8.77 -17.10 26.77
CA ILE A 161 -9.27 -17.90 25.65
C ILE A 161 -9.48 -16.97 24.45
N CYS A 162 -10.12 -15.83 24.64
CA CYS A 162 -10.41 -14.82 23.65
C CYS A 162 -9.14 -14.28 22.99
N ALA A 163 -8.17 -13.84 23.79
CA ALA A 163 -6.88 -13.36 23.30
C ALA A 163 -6.13 -14.43 22.52
N SER A 164 -6.16 -15.69 22.97
CA SER A 164 -5.50 -16.82 22.29
C SER A 164 -6.13 -17.12 20.94
N SER A 165 -7.46 -16.98 20.82
CA SER A 165 -8.22 -17.28 19.60
C SER A 165 -8.13 -16.17 18.56
N PHE A 166 -8.36 -14.92 18.95
CA PHE A 166 -8.54 -13.83 17.99
C PHE A 166 -7.32 -12.92 17.86
N GLN A 167 -6.59 -12.63 18.95
CA GLN A 167 -5.41 -11.77 18.88
C GLN A 167 -4.14 -12.55 18.52
N LYS A 168 -3.87 -13.67 19.23
CA LYS A 168 -2.67 -14.51 19.03
C LYS A 168 -2.84 -15.54 17.92
N LYS A 169 -4.08 -15.83 17.48
CA LYS A 169 -4.44 -16.86 16.49
C LYS A 169 -3.82 -18.24 16.80
N SER A 170 -3.67 -18.55 18.09
CA SER A 170 -3.09 -19.81 18.54
C SER A 170 -4.13 -20.92 18.74
N ILE A 171 -5.41 -20.61 18.55
CA ILE A 171 -6.55 -21.52 18.56
C ILE A 171 -7.44 -21.17 17.37
N SER A 172 -7.93 -22.19 16.64
CA SER A 172 -8.92 -22.01 15.57
C SER A 172 -10.27 -21.58 16.15
N TRP A 173 -11.11 -20.97 15.33
CA TRP A 173 -12.51 -20.68 15.73
C TRP A 173 -13.53 -21.68 15.17
N THR A 174 -13.07 -22.80 14.62
CA THR A 174 -13.94 -23.88 14.11
C THR A 174 -14.85 -24.42 15.21
N LEU A 175 -16.09 -24.76 14.89
CA LEU A 175 -17.04 -25.32 15.87
C LEU A 175 -16.98 -26.85 15.93
N TRP A 176 -16.80 -27.50 14.81
CA TRP A 176 -16.97 -28.93 14.59
C TRP A 176 -15.90 -29.82 15.23
N ASN A 177 -14.74 -29.29 15.60
CA ASN A 177 -13.70 -30.05 16.31
C ASN A 177 -13.78 -29.92 17.85
N ARG A 178 -14.97 -29.65 18.36
CA ARG A 178 -15.19 -29.42 19.80
C ARG A 178 -16.49 -30.05 20.31
N ILE A 179 -16.50 -30.32 21.60
CA ILE A 179 -17.74 -30.52 22.36
C ILE A 179 -17.92 -29.37 23.32
N TYR A 180 -19.17 -28.96 23.51
CA TYR A 180 -19.59 -27.84 24.32
C TYR A 180 -20.57 -28.30 25.41
N LYS A 181 -20.47 -27.79 26.66
CA LYS A 181 -21.56 -27.95 27.59
C LYS A 181 -22.87 -27.39 27.00
N SER A 182 -23.95 -28.14 27.10
CA SER A 182 -25.25 -27.75 26.54
C SER A 182 -25.73 -26.39 27.06
N SER A 183 -25.61 -26.17 28.37
CA SER A 183 -25.99 -24.90 29.01
C SER A 183 -25.19 -23.70 28.45
N LEU A 184 -23.91 -23.89 28.17
CA LEU A 184 -23.07 -22.86 27.57
C LEU A 184 -23.52 -22.51 26.13
N ILE A 185 -23.62 -23.53 25.27
CA ILE A 185 -23.88 -23.27 23.86
C ILE A 185 -25.33 -22.80 23.61
N LYS A 186 -26.31 -23.31 24.34
CA LYS A 186 -27.69 -22.80 24.33
C LYS A 186 -27.74 -21.33 24.73
N LYS A 187 -27.06 -20.98 25.84
CA LYS A 187 -26.93 -19.59 26.27
C LYS A 187 -26.29 -18.72 25.17
N SER A 188 -25.27 -19.23 24.49
CA SER A 188 -24.58 -18.50 23.41
C SER A 188 -25.53 -18.22 22.25
N TYR A 189 -26.23 -19.22 21.73
CA TYR A 189 -27.17 -19.07 20.65
C TYR A 189 -28.37 -18.19 20.98
N ALA A 190 -28.77 -18.09 22.25
CA ALA A 190 -29.82 -17.15 22.69
C ALA A 190 -29.39 -15.67 22.54
N HIS A 191 -28.07 -15.40 22.41
CA HIS A 191 -27.53 -14.06 22.23
C HIS A 191 -27.02 -13.77 20.82
N ILE A 192 -27.03 -14.78 19.95
CA ILE A 192 -26.68 -14.65 18.52
C ILE A 192 -27.91 -14.14 17.77
N LYS A 193 -27.73 -13.06 17.00
CA LYS A 193 -28.75 -12.49 16.12
C LYS A 193 -29.07 -13.43 14.98
N ASP A 194 -30.31 -13.45 14.56
CA ASP A 194 -30.77 -14.22 13.41
C ASP A 194 -30.37 -13.50 12.12
N VAL A 195 -29.25 -13.93 11.55
CA VAL A 195 -28.69 -13.39 10.31
C VAL A 195 -28.30 -14.54 9.37
N HIS A 196 -28.51 -14.32 8.09
CA HIS A 196 -28.05 -15.25 7.07
C HIS A 196 -26.58 -14.96 6.73
N LEU A 197 -25.68 -15.87 7.07
CA LEU A 197 -24.26 -15.78 6.78
C LEU A 197 -23.85 -16.92 5.83
N VAL A 198 -22.98 -16.61 4.89
CA VAL A 198 -22.40 -17.62 3.98
C VAL A 198 -21.13 -18.23 4.59
N CYS A 199 -20.38 -17.44 5.36
CA CYS A 199 -19.18 -17.85 6.09
C CYS A 199 -19.06 -17.05 7.40
N ALA A 200 -18.03 -17.39 8.21
CA ALA A 200 -17.69 -16.76 9.49
C ALA A 200 -18.71 -16.95 10.62
N GLU A 201 -19.75 -17.73 10.41
CA GLU A 201 -20.71 -18.11 11.47
C GLU A 201 -20.03 -18.85 12.63
N ASP A 202 -19.01 -19.64 12.34
CA ASP A 202 -18.18 -20.32 13.33
C ASP A 202 -17.46 -19.33 14.23
N ALA A 203 -16.85 -18.30 13.63
CA ALA A 203 -16.16 -17.25 14.38
C ALA A 203 -17.13 -16.47 15.27
N TYR A 204 -18.32 -16.16 14.77
CA TYR A 204 -19.37 -15.48 15.53
C TYR A 204 -19.84 -16.33 16.71
N THR A 205 -20.22 -17.57 16.45
CA THR A 205 -20.70 -18.50 17.48
C THR A 205 -19.62 -18.75 18.54
N PHE A 206 -18.40 -18.99 18.11
CA PHE A 206 -17.29 -19.25 19.02
C PHE A 206 -16.95 -18.03 19.86
N PHE A 207 -16.99 -16.80 19.30
CA PHE A 207 -16.76 -15.58 20.05
C PHE A 207 -17.75 -15.42 21.21
N ILE A 208 -19.04 -15.62 20.94
CA ILE A 208 -20.08 -15.54 21.97
C ILE A 208 -19.95 -16.68 22.99
N ALA A 209 -19.59 -17.91 22.54
CA ALA A 209 -19.43 -19.05 23.41
C ALA A 209 -18.29 -18.85 24.43
N ILE A 210 -17.14 -18.38 24.00
CA ILE A 210 -16.00 -18.13 24.88
C ILE A 210 -16.25 -16.97 25.86
N PHE A 211 -17.11 -16.01 25.50
CA PHE A 211 -17.49 -14.93 26.41
C PHE A 211 -18.16 -15.48 27.68
N PHE A 212 -18.97 -16.54 27.53
CA PHE A 212 -19.66 -17.20 28.64
C PHE A 212 -18.90 -18.38 29.27
N SER A 213 -17.80 -18.83 28.61
CA SER A 213 -17.02 -19.96 29.11
C SER A 213 -16.00 -19.52 30.18
N SER A 214 -15.67 -20.41 31.08
CA SER A 214 -14.60 -20.20 32.06
C SER A 214 -13.34 -21.01 31.75
N LYS A 215 -13.50 -22.11 30.98
CA LYS A 215 -12.41 -23.06 30.76
C LYS A 215 -12.53 -23.78 29.42
N LEU A 216 -11.47 -23.74 28.63
CA LEU A 216 -11.31 -24.49 27.40
C LEU A 216 -10.12 -25.45 27.53
N PHE A 217 -10.34 -26.72 27.20
CA PHE A 217 -9.32 -27.74 27.16
C PHE A 217 -9.06 -28.22 25.75
N ILE A 218 -7.83 -28.11 25.29
CA ILE A 218 -7.35 -28.71 24.04
C ILE A 218 -6.70 -30.03 24.37
N LYS A 219 -7.26 -31.14 23.91
CA LYS A 219 -6.77 -32.49 24.12
C LYS A 219 -6.23 -33.07 22.83
N LYS A 220 -5.00 -33.55 22.84
CA LYS A 220 -4.47 -34.32 21.73
C LYS A 220 -5.06 -35.71 21.78
N THR A 221 -5.82 -36.10 20.76
CA THR A 221 -6.44 -37.40 20.62
C THR A 221 -5.97 -38.08 19.33
N THR A 222 -6.35 -39.35 19.07
CA THR A 222 -6.52 -39.83 17.72
C THR A 222 -7.53 -38.95 17.00
N PRO A 223 -7.47 -38.82 15.67
CA PRO A 223 -8.47 -38.02 14.96
C PRO A 223 -9.89 -38.54 15.20
N LEU A 224 -10.76 -37.68 15.74
CA LEU A 224 -12.18 -38.03 15.98
C LEU A 224 -13.10 -37.50 14.87
N TYR A 225 -12.61 -36.53 14.09
CA TYR A 225 -13.34 -35.88 13.00
C TYR A 225 -12.49 -35.95 11.74
N PHE A 226 -13.10 -36.28 10.62
CA PHE A 226 -12.48 -36.31 9.30
C PHE A 226 -13.10 -35.22 8.43
N TYR A 227 -12.31 -34.18 8.15
CA TYR A 227 -12.70 -33.04 7.35
C TYR A 227 -12.50 -33.32 5.85
N ARG A 228 -13.58 -33.19 5.07
CA ARG A 228 -13.54 -33.42 3.62
C ARG A 228 -13.17 -32.14 2.89
N LEU A 229 -12.11 -32.20 2.10
CA LEU A 229 -11.69 -31.06 1.28
C LEU A 229 -12.41 -31.02 -0.07
N ASN A 230 -12.48 -29.81 -0.64
CA ASN A 230 -13.00 -29.50 -1.97
C ASN A 230 -14.51 -29.77 -2.17
N THR A 231 -15.27 -29.71 -1.10
CA THR A 231 -16.75 -29.92 -1.15
C THR A 231 -17.54 -28.69 -0.75
N GLY A 232 -16.99 -27.80 0.07
CA GLY A 232 -17.70 -26.66 0.65
C GLY A 232 -17.53 -25.33 -0.12
N VAL A 233 -18.33 -24.35 0.26
CA VAL A 233 -18.30 -22.97 -0.27
C VAL A 233 -16.92 -22.31 -0.09
N SER A 234 -16.20 -22.67 0.97
CA SER A 234 -14.87 -22.14 1.29
C SER A 234 -13.78 -22.53 0.29
N THR A 235 -13.98 -23.57 -0.52
CA THR A 235 -13.02 -24.11 -1.50
C THR A 235 -13.42 -23.85 -2.93
N SER A 236 -14.61 -23.31 -3.20
CA SER A 236 -15.07 -22.97 -4.54
C SER A 236 -14.29 -21.78 -5.11
N ARG A 237 -14.16 -21.75 -6.45
CA ARG A 237 -13.54 -20.61 -7.15
C ARG A 237 -14.36 -19.35 -6.89
N GLU A 238 -13.67 -18.30 -6.45
CA GLU A 238 -14.31 -17.00 -6.17
C GLU A 238 -14.93 -16.40 -7.44
N THR A 239 -16.18 -15.98 -7.33
CA THR A 239 -16.93 -15.23 -8.35
C THR A 239 -17.42 -13.94 -7.74
N ILE A 240 -17.80 -12.95 -8.57
CA ILE A 240 -18.32 -11.68 -8.07
C ILE A 240 -19.59 -11.87 -7.21
N ASP A 241 -20.46 -12.80 -7.58
CA ASP A 241 -21.69 -13.10 -6.82
C ASP A 241 -21.37 -13.72 -5.47
N LEU A 242 -20.43 -14.67 -5.44
CA LEU A 242 -19.97 -15.29 -4.19
C LEU A 242 -19.23 -14.27 -3.30
N PHE A 243 -18.35 -13.47 -3.90
CA PHE A 243 -17.67 -12.39 -3.22
C PHE A 243 -18.66 -11.40 -2.57
N THR A 244 -19.70 -11.00 -3.30
CA THR A 244 -20.75 -10.11 -2.78
C THR A 244 -21.46 -10.71 -1.57
N LYS A 245 -21.74 -12.02 -1.59
CA LYS A 245 -22.32 -12.73 -0.44
C LYS A 245 -21.35 -12.77 0.75
N HIS A 246 -20.06 -12.99 0.51
CA HIS A 246 -19.03 -13.01 1.55
C HIS A 246 -18.85 -11.66 2.25
N LEU A 247 -19.13 -10.52 1.59
CA LEU A 247 -19.06 -9.21 2.26
C LEU A 247 -20.02 -9.09 3.46
N SER A 248 -21.09 -9.88 3.49
CA SER A 248 -22.02 -9.91 4.63
C SER A 248 -21.37 -10.38 5.96
N GLU A 249 -20.21 -11.06 5.89
CA GLU A 249 -19.47 -11.55 7.06
C GLU A 249 -19.09 -10.42 8.02
N ILE A 250 -18.91 -9.19 7.54
CA ILE A 250 -18.52 -8.06 8.37
C ILE A 250 -19.62 -7.65 9.36
N THR A 251 -20.89 -7.96 9.06
CA THR A 251 -22.03 -7.60 9.94
C THR A 251 -21.92 -8.25 11.32
N ILE A 252 -21.22 -9.39 11.43
CA ILE A 252 -21.00 -10.03 12.76
C ILE A 252 -20.21 -9.12 13.70
N ILE A 253 -19.34 -8.25 13.18
CA ILE A 253 -18.53 -7.33 13.97
C ILE A 253 -19.42 -6.31 14.68
N GLU A 254 -20.42 -5.78 13.99
CA GLU A 254 -21.39 -4.86 14.58
C GLU A 254 -22.22 -5.56 15.67
N HIS A 255 -22.68 -6.78 15.40
CA HIS A 255 -23.43 -7.57 16.36
C HIS A 255 -22.60 -7.93 17.60
N ILE A 256 -21.33 -8.28 17.42
CA ILE A 256 -20.41 -8.54 18.54
C ILE A 256 -20.18 -7.25 19.34
N ARG A 257 -19.93 -6.12 18.69
CA ARG A 257 -19.73 -4.83 19.37
C ARG A 257 -20.95 -4.42 20.19
N GLU A 258 -22.15 -4.54 19.62
CA GLU A 258 -23.41 -4.29 20.32
C GLU A 258 -23.57 -5.22 21.52
N PHE A 259 -23.31 -6.53 21.34
CA PHE A 259 -23.33 -7.51 22.41
C PHE A 259 -22.38 -7.16 23.56
N LEU A 260 -21.14 -6.75 23.24
CA LEU A 260 -20.13 -6.35 24.24
C LEU A 260 -20.53 -5.05 24.96
N THR A 261 -21.08 -4.08 24.22
CA THR A 261 -21.52 -2.80 24.78
C THR A 261 -22.66 -2.97 25.76
N ILE A 262 -23.70 -3.76 25.41
CA ILE A 262 -24.84 -4.05 26.29
C ILE A 262 -24.38 -4.70 27.60
N ARG A 263 -23.25 -5.42 27.59
CA ARG A 263 -22.71 -6.14 28.77
C ARG A 263 -21.61 -5.39 29.50
N ALA A 264 -21.30 -4.15 29.08
CA ALA A 264 -20.19 -3.37 29.61
C ALA A 264 -18.89 -4.20 29.70
N ALA A 265 -18.58 -4.92 28.61
CA ALA A 265 -17.42 -5.81 28.55
C ALA A 265 -16.11 -5.02 28.66
N GLU A 266 -15.09 -5.67 29.21
CA GLU A 266 -13.75 -5.06 29.32
C GLU A 266 -13.12 -4.77 27.94
N LYS A 267 -12.19 -3.81 27.91
CA LYS A 267 -11.48 -3.37 26.69
C LYS A 267 -10.86 -4.54 25.91
N SER A 268 -10.33 -5.54 26.60
CA SER A 268 -9.72 -6.74 26.00
C SER A 268 -10.63 -7.45 24.98
N TRP A 269 -11.95 -7.45 25.23
CA TRP A 269 -12.95 -8.03 24.33
C TRP A 269 -13.16 -7.20 23.07
N PHE A 270 -13.15 -5.87 23.19
CA PHE A 270 -13.22 -4.98 22.04
C PHE A 270 -11.95 -5.07 21.18
N ASP A 271 -10.79 -5.23 21.82
CA ASP A 271 -9.51 -5.44 21.11
C ASP A 271 -9.54 -6.78 20.34
N ALA A 272 -10.12 -7.83 20.91
CA ALA A 272 -10.32 -9.12 20.25
C ALA A 272 -11.31 -9.03 19.08
N CYS A 273 -12.42 -8.28 19.24
CA CYS A 273 -13.36 -8.00 18.17
C CYS A 273 -12.70 -7.24 17.00
N THR A 274 -11.85 -6.27 17.31
CA THR A 274 -11.06 -5.54 16.32
C THR A 274 -10.05 -6.45 15.58
N ALA A 275 -9.43 -7.38 16.29
CA ALA A 275 -8.56 -8.38 15.68
C ALA A 275 -9.32 -9.36 14.77
N LEU A 276 -10.56 -9.75 15.13
CA LEU A 276 -11.45 -10.53 14.26
C LEU A 276 -11.83 -9.72 13.02
N GLN A 277 -12.25 -8.45 13.17
CA GLN A 277 -12.54 -7.55 12.06
C GLN A 277 -11.36 -7.48 11.08
N THR A 278 -10.16 -7.26 11.59
CA THR A 278 -8.94 -7.22 10.76
C THR A 278 -8.74 -8.53 9.99
N THR A 279 -9.02 -9.66 10.64
CA THR A 279 -8.86 -10.97 9.99
C THR A 279 -9.86 -11.19 8.87
N LEU A 280 -11.14 -10.88 9.08
CA LEU A 280 -12.19 -11.01 8.06
C LEU A 280 -11.93 -10.05 6.89
N THR A 281 -11.55 -8.80 7.19
CA THR A 281 -11.17 -7.82 6.16
C THR A 281 -10.01 -8.33 5.31
N ASN A 282 -8.97 -8.91 5.92
CA ASN A 282 -7.84 -9.47 5.18
C ASN A 282 -8.26 -10.65 4.30
N ILE A 283 -9.13 -11.54 4.80
CA ILE A 283 -9.68 -12.64 4.00
C ILE A 283 -10.42 -12.09 2.78
N ALA A 284 -11.24 -11.06 2.94
CA ALA A 284 -11.94 -10.40 1.83
C ALA A 284 -10.99 -9.81 0.79
N VAL A 285 -9.87 -9.18 1.21
CA VAL A 285 -8.82 -8.70 0.28
C VAL A 285 -8.19 -9.85 -0.52
N TYR A 286 -7.86 -10.96 0.15
CA TYR A 286 -7.30 -12.12 -0.54
C TYR A 286 -8.29 -12.75 -1.53
N ARG A 287 -9.57 -12.90 -1.16
CA ARG A 287 -10.63 -13.37 -2.06
C ARG A 287 -10.77 -12.46 -3.28
N MET A 288 -10.86 -11.15 -3.08
CA MET A 288 -10.92 -10.15 -4.14
C MET A 288 -9.74 -10.28 -5.12
N ALA A 289 -8.53 -10.54 -4.63
CA ALA A 289 -7.35 -10.68 -5.45
C ALA A 289 -7.35 -11.94 -6.34
N THR A 290 -8.22 -12.92 -6.07
CA THR A 290 -8.39 -14.12 -6.89
C THR A 290 -9.47 -13.95 -7.97
N LEU A 291 -10.24 -12.87 -7.93
CA LEU A 291 -11.25 -12.58 -8.96
C LEU A 291 -10.60 -12.30 -10.33
N PRO A 292 -11.31 -12.59 -11.43
CA PRO A 292 -10.92 -12.13 -12.76
C PRO A 292 -10.77 -10.60 -12.80
N GLU A 293 -9.79 -10.08 -13.54
CA GLU A 293 -9.52 -8.63 -13.62
C GLU A 293 -10.75 -7.82 -14.06
N LYS A 294 -11.60 -8.36 -14.93
CA LYS A 294 -12.85 -7.71 -15.38
C LYS A 294 -13.84 -7.46 -14.24
N ASP A 295 -13.81 -8.26 -13.18
CA ASP A 295 -14.73 -8.18 -12.04
C ASP A 295 -14.17 -7.32 -10.88
N LEU A 296 -12.86 -6.98 -10.92
CA LEU A 296 -12.22 -6.18 -9.88
C LEU A 296 -12.85 -4.79 -9.67
N PRO A 297 -13.27 -4.02 -10.70
CA PRO A 297 -13.89 -2.72 -10.48
C PRO A 297 -15.19 -2.82 -9.65
N ALA A 298 -16.04 -3.78 -9.96
CA ALA A 298 -17.28 -4.02 -9.22
C ALA A 298 -17.00 -4.49 -7.80
N ALA A 299 -16.05 -5.41 -7.62
CA ALA A 299 -15.64 -5.89 -6.31
C ALA A 299 -15.05 -4.77 -5.45
N LEU A 300 -14.17 -3.91 -6.00
CA LEU A 300 -13.61 -2.77 -5.30
C LEU A 300 -14.67 -1.76 -4.89
N SER A 301 -15.64 -1.46 -5.76
CA SER A 301 -16.74 -0.54 -5.41
C SER A 301 -17.50 -1.04 -4.19
N LEU A 302 -17.92 -2.31 -4.18
CA LEU A 302 -18.61 -2.93 -3.04
C LEU A 302 -17.72 -2.98 -1.80
N PHE A 303 -16.46 -3.35 -1.96
CA PHE A 303 -15.48 -3.49 -0.89
C PHE A 303 -15.21 -2.14 -0.19
N PHE A 304 -15.02 -1.07 -0.96
CA PHE A 304 -14.77 0.28 -0.43
C PHE A 304 -15.97 0.85 0.31
N ASP A 305 -17.18 0.41 0.00
CA ASP A 305 -18.39 0.80 0.73
C ASP A 305 -18.60 0.00 2.03
N THR A 306 -17.99 -1.18 2.12
CA THR A 306 -18.22 -2.13 3.21
C THR A 306 -17.15 -2.03 4.30
N TYR A 307 -15.87 -1.81 3.94
CA TYR A 307 -14.73 -1.93 4.86
C TYR A 307 -14.03 -0.60 5.11
N ASP A 308 -13.47 -0.46 6.33
CA ASP A 308 -12.67 0.71 6.73
C ASP A 308 -11.28 0.67 6.06
N PRO A 309 -10.87 1.72 5.31
CA PRO A 309 -9.57 1.81 4.68
C PRO A 309 -8.39 1.70 5.65
N VAL A 310 -8.52 2.14 6.89
CA VAL A 310 -7.48 2.01 7.91
C VAL A 310 -7.12 0.53 8.14
N VAL A 311 -8.12 -0.35 8.05
CA VAL A 311 -7.93 -1.78 8.32
C VAL A 311 -7.35 -2.51 7.12
N TYR A 312 -7.81 -2.24 5.89
CA TYR A 312 -7.46 -3.06 4.73
C TYR A 312 -6.27 -2.55 3.91
N LEU A 313 -5.94 -1.27 3.94
CA LEU A 313 -4.86 -0.74 3.10
C LEU A 313 -3.50 -1.43 3.30
N PRO A 314 -3.09 -1.83 4.53
CA PRO A 314 -1.86 -2.59 4.70
C PRO A 314 -1.85 -3.92 3.94
N THR A 315 -2.97 -4.64 3.96
CA THR A 315 -3.10 -5.92 3.27
C THR A 315 -3.28 -5.73 1.77
N LEU A 316 -4.06 -4.73 1.34
CA LEU A 316 -4.23 -4.38 -0.06
C LEU A 316 -2.87 -4.03 -0.70
N GLN A 317 -2.04 -3.25 -0.02
CA GLN A 317 -0.68 -2.94 -0.44
C GLN A 317 0.17 -4.19 -0.63
N ASN A 318 0.14 -5.11 0.34
CA ASN A 318 0.92 -6.34 0.28
C ASN A 318 0.48 -7.24 -0.87
N VAL A 319 -0.83 -7.46 -1.02
CA VAL A 319 -1.42 -8.37 -2.01
C VAL A 319 -1.24 -7.86 -3.44
N PHE A 320 -1.35 -6.55 -3.65
CA PHE A 320 -1.24 -5.93 -4.98
C PHE A 320 0.12 -5.28 -5.26
N SER A 321 1.15 -5.53 -4.44
CA SER A 321 2.49 -4.95 -4.63
C SER A 321 3.10 -5.22 -6.01
N GLY A 322 2.82 -6.37 -6.61
CA GLY A 322 3.25 -6.75 -7.98
C GLY A 322 2.24 -6.44 -9.09
N ARG A 323 1.06 -5.87 -8.78
CA ARG A 323 -0.03 -5.58 -9.74
C ARG A 323 -0.68 -4.22 -9.46
N GLN A 324 0.13 -3.20 -9.20
CA GLN A 324 -0.37 -1.87 -8.85
C GLN A 324 -1.14 -1.21 -10.00
N ASP A 325 -0.75 -1.43 -11.24
CA ASP A 325 -1.44 -1.00 -12.46
C ASP A 325 -2.86 -1.59 -12.54
N THR A 326 -3.00 -2.90 -12.35
CA THR A 326 -4.31 -3.56 -12.33
C THR A 326 -5.21 -2.97 -11.25
N LEU A 327 -4.68 -2.76 -10.04
CA LEU A 327 -5.43 -2.14 -8.94
C LEU A 327 -5.80 -0.68 -9.27
N ALA A 328 -4.89 0.11 -9.83
CA ALA A 328 -5.13 1.50 -10.18
C ALA A 328 -6.25 1.65 -11.24
N CYS A 329 -6.17 0.86 -12.32
CA CYS A 329 -7.20 0.85 -13.36
C CYS A 329 -8.57 0.42 -12.82
N ALA A 330 -8.60 -0.62 -12.01
CA ALA A 330 -9.84 -1.12 -11.43
C ALA A 330 -10.46 -0.11 -10.44
N ALA A 331 -9.64 0.50 -9.59
CA ALA A 331 -10.08 1.52 -8.63
C ALA A 331 -10.59 2.79 -9.34
N HIS A 332 -9.87 3.27 -10.37
CA HIS A 332 -10.33 4.41 -11.17
C HIS A 332 -11.71 4.15 -11.78
N THR A 333 -11.92 2.95 -12.34
CA THR A 333 -13.21 2.54 -12.91
C THR A 333 -14.31 2.47 -11.85
N ALA A 334 -14.00 1.91 -10.67
CA ALA A 334 -14.93 1.84 -9.54
C ALA A 334 -15.36 3.24 -9.07
N PHE A 335 -14.42 4.18 -8.90
CA PHE A 335 -14.73 5.55 -8.51
C PHE A 335 -15.54 6.30 -9.56
N LYS A 336 -15.21 6.16 -10.85
CA LYS A 336 -16.02 6.75 -11.93
C LYS A 336 -17.49 6.31 -11.90
N GLN A 337 -17.74 5.03 -11.66
CA GLN A 337 -19.11 4.51 -11.54
C GLN A 337 -19.83 5.07 -10.31
N LYS A 338 -19.10 5.34 -9.23
CA LYS A 338 -19.63 5.90 -7.98
C LYS A 338 -19.90 7.40 -8.12
N ASP A 339 -18.99 8.19 -8.69
CA ASP A 339 -19.14 9.63 -8.91
C ASP A 339 -20.38 9.94 -9.77
N VAL A 340 -20.69 9.10 -10.76
CA VAL A 340 -21.93 9.21 -11.57
C VAL A 340 -23.19 8.98 -10.71
N ARG A 341 -23.17 8.06 -9.75
CA ARG A 341 -24.29 7.81 -8.83
C ARG A 341 -24.45 8.95 -7.82
N ASP A 342 -23.34 9.42 -7.24
CA ASP A 342 -23.35 10.48 -6.22
C ASP A 342 -23.76 11.84 -6.81
N SER A 343 -23.45 12.14 -8.07
CA SER A 343 -23.85 13.37 -8.76
C SER A 343 -25.37 13.46 -8.96
N GLN A 344 -26.08 12.34 -8.96
CA GLN A 344 -27.54 12.28 -9.02
C GLN A 344 -28.22 12.54 -7.65
N THR A 345 -27.44 12.50 -6.56
CA THR A 345 -27.93 12.59 -5.18
C THR A 345 -27.37 13.80 -4.40
N ALA A 346 -26.55 14.66 -5.02
CA ALA A 346 -25.84 15.74 -4.33
C ALA A 346 -26.77 16.81 -3.78
N HIS A 347 -26.95 16.82 -2.46
CA HIS A 347 -27.47 17.96 -1.70
C HIS A 347 -26.32 18.93 -1.37
N GLN A 348 -26.60 20.22 -1.53
CA GLN A 348 -25.68 21.35 -1.35
C GLN A 348 -25.03 21.37 0.04
N ARG A 349 -23.71 21.53 0.10
CA ARG A 349 -22.96 21.85 1.32
C ARG A 349 -23.19 23.31 1.73
N ALA A 350 -23.23 23.53 3.04
CA ALA A 350 -23.40 24.86 3.64
C ALA A 350 -22.20 25.79 3.33
N THR A 351 -22.46 27.08 3.36
CA THR A 351 -21.57 28.21 3.00
C THR A 351 -20.27 28.25 3.81
N PRO A 352 -19.10 28.51 3.19
CA PRO A 352 -17.83 28.59 3.89
C PRO A 352 -17.58 29.98 4.49
N THR A 353 -17.32 30.04 5.78
CA THR A 353 -16.89 31.25 6.49
C THR A 353 -15.48 31.16 7.10
N GLU A 354 -14.72 30.08 6.86
CA GLU A 354 -13.39 29.90 7.43
C GLU A 354 -12.29 29.79 6.36
N LYS A 355 -11.04 30.19 6.74
CA LYS A 355 -9.85 30.05 5.89
C LYS A 355 -9.68 28.59 5.48
N LYS A 356 -9.62 28.34 4.16
CA LYS A 356 -9.32 27.01 3.62
C LYS A 356 -7.94 26.51 4.04
N THR A 357 -7.81 25.21 4.23
CA THR A 357 -6.56 24.57 4.62
C THR A 357 -6.01 23.73 3.44
N VAL A 358 -4.74 23.98 3.12
CA VAL A 358 -4.00 23.18 2.13
C VAL A 358 -3.04 22.23 2.84
N GLY A 359 -3.19 20.94 2.60
CA GLY A 359 -2.18 19.95 2.97
C GLY A 359 -1.09 19.89 1.91
N ILE A 360 0.16 19.83 2.31
CA ILE A 360 1.30 19.53 1.43
C ILE A 360 1.92 18.22 1.90
N PHE A 361 2.05 17.24 1.03
CA PHE A 361 2.72 15.98 1.36
C PHE A 361 3.99 15.81 0.54
N TYR A 362 5.10 15.52 1.24
CA TYR A 362 6.34 14.99 0.67
C TYR A 362 7.07 14.15 1.73
N HIS A 363 7.73 13.07 1.31
CA HIS A 363 8.32 12.09 2.24
C HIS A 363 9.36 12.69 3.20
N ARG A 364 9.97 13.84 2.86
CA ARG A 364 10.95 14.54 3.71
C ARG A 364 10.93 16.04 3.39
N TYR A 365 11.62 16.85 4.23
CA TYR A 365 11.75 18.28 4.00
C TYR A 365 13.21 18.72 4.24
N PHE A 366 14.16 18.02 3.60
CA PHE A 366 15.61 18.32 3.75
C PHE A 366 16.06 19.31 2.66
N ASN A 367 17.36 19.67 2.65
CA ASN A 367 17.93 20.54 1.63
C ASN A 367 18.05 19.81 0.28
N GLY A 368 17.00 19.84 -0.54
CA GLY A 368 16.90 19.23 -1.86
C GLY A 368 16.14 20.09 -2.84
N GLY A 369 16.04 19.64 -4.10
CA GLY A 369 15.39 20.41 -5.17
C GLY A 369 13.87 20.51 -4.97
N VAL A 370 13.20 19.39 -4.64
CA VAL A 370 11.75 19.37 -4.40
C VAL A 370 11.41 20.12 -3.13
N GLU A 371 12.19 19.92 -2.09
CA GLU A 371 12.03 20.59 -0.80
C GLU A 371 12.22 22.09 -0.92
N ARG A 372 13.12 22.55 -1.80
CA ARG A 372 13.26 23.97 -2.16
C ARG A 372 12.00 24.50 -2.84
N VAL A 373 11.42 23.75 -3.76
CA VAL A 373 10.13 24.12 -4.39
C VAL A 373 9.05 24.26 -3.35
N ILE A 374 8.93 23.30 -2.42
CA ILE A 374 7.96 23.35 -1.33
C ILE A 374 8.21 24.58 -0.42
N SER A 375 9.47 24.88 -0.08
CA SER A 375 9.81 26.03 0.74
C SER A 375 9.43 27.37 0.11
N GLN A 376 9.42 27.46 -1.22
CA GLN A 376 8.98 28.63 -1.99
C GLN A 376 7.46 28.65 -2.22
N GLN A 377 6.82 27.49 -2.28
CA GLN A 377 5.37 27.35 -2.46
C GLN A 377 4.58 27.68 -1.20
N ILE A 378 5.07 27.29 -0.03
CA ILE A 378 4.41 27.59 1.25
C ILE A 378 4.10 29.08 1.43
N PRO A 379 5.04 30.02 1.23
CA PRO A 379 4.75 31.45 1.30
C PRO A 379 3.68 31.92 0.32
N ILE A 380 3.59 31.31 -0.87
CA ILE A 380 2.53 31.62 -1.85
C ILE A 380 1.17 31.25 -1.26
N PHE A 381 1.01 30.05 -0.72
CA PHE A 381 -0.26 29.61 -0.11
C PHE A 381 -0.65 30.46 1.11
N LEU A 382 0.31 30.82 1.97
CA LEU A 382 0.07 31.71 3.11
C LEU A 382 -0.39 33.10 2.66
N LYS A 383 0.24 33.68 1.61
CA LYS A 383 -0.17 34.97 1.02
C LYS A 383 -1.55 34.93 0.35
N LEU A 384 -1.94 33.79 -0.21
CA LEU A 384 -3.27 33.56 -0.75
C LEU A 384 -4.34 33.36 0.35
N GLY A 385 -3.93 33.37 1.62
CA GLY A 385 -4.83 33.29 2.77
C GLY A 385 -5.15 31.87 3.23
N TYR A 386 -4.47 30.84 2.72
CA TYR A 386 -4.64 29.46 3.19
C TYR A 386 -3.93 29.19 4.50
N ARG A 387 -4.46 28.26 5.31
CA ARG A 387 -3.69 27.57 6.34
C ARG A 387 -2.89 26.45 5.66
N VAL A 388 -1.68 26.19 6.13
CA VAL A 388 -0.81 25.16 5.53
C VAL A 388 -0.48 24.08 6.55
N VAL A 389 -0.69 22.81 6.17
CA VAL A 389 -0.29 21.62 6.93
C VAL A 389 0.73 20.84 6.10
N LEU A 390 1.94 20.69 6.61
CA LEU A 390 3.01 19.95 5.96
C LEU A 390 3.09 18.52 6.53
N PHE A 391 2.81 17.54 5.68
CA PHE A 391 2.94 16.12 6.00
C PHE A 391 4.30 15.59 5.53
N THR A 392 5.05 14.95 6.41
CA THR A 392 6.34 14.33 6.08
C THR A 392 6.49 12.99 6.80
N GLU A 393 7.35 12.11 6.28
CA GLU A 393 7.69 10.83 6.91
C GLU A 393 8.93 10.94 7.81
N GLN A 394 9.77 11.93 7.54
CA GLN A 394 11.05 12.12 8.23
C GLN A 394 11.23 13.57 8.65
N VAL A 395 11.96 13.77 9.74
CA VAL A 395 12.35 15.07 10.26
C VAL A 395 13.86 15.06 10.53
N CYS A 396 14.54 16.11 10.09
CA CYS A 396 15.96 16.34 10.36
C CYS A 396 16.22 17.85 10.39
N PRO A 397 15.94 18.55 11.52
CA PRO A 397 15.96 20.00 11.59
C PRO A 397 17.26 20.66 11.11
N GLU A 398 18.38 19.98 11.32
CA GLU A 398 19.72 20.46 10.92
C GLU A 398 19.92 20.52 9.40
N LYS A 399 19.07 19.81 8.63
CA LYS A 399 19.15 19.68 7.17
C LYS A 399 17.94 20.27 6.46
N GLU A 400 17.03 20.95 7.17
CA GLU A 400 15.79 21.44 6.60
C GLU A 400 15.87 22.90 6.17
N TYR A 401 15.06 23.25 5.17
CA TYR A 401 14.79 24.66 4.90
C TYR A 401 14.00 25.28 6.06
N PRO A 402 14.16 26.59 6.34
CA PRO A 402 13.35 27.28 7.33
C PRO A 402 11.85 27.09 7.05
N LEU A 403 11.10 26.73 8.08
CA LEU A 403 9.66 26.56 7.99
C LEU A 403 8.99 27.73 8.73
N PRO A 404 8.05 28.48 8.09
CA PRO A 404 7.29 29.51 8.78
C PRO A 404 6.56 28.97 10.01
N SER A 405 6.48 29.76 11.07
CA SER A 405 5.88 29.35 12.37
C SER A 405 4.39 29.04 12.27
N GLU A 406 3.72 29.56 11.26
CA GLU A 406 2.30 29.35 11.00
C GLU A 406 1.99 27.98 10.37
N VAL A 407 3.02 27.27 9.89
CA VAL A 407 2.85 25.96 9.24
C VAL A 407 2.78 24.86 10.28
N ILE A 408 1.71 24.11 10.25
CA ILE A 408 1.54 22.91 11.08
C ILE A 408 2.28 21.74 10.43
N ARG A 409 3.06 21.00 11.21
CA ARG A 409 3.78 19.83 10.72
C ARG A 409 3.23 18.55 11.30
N VAL A 410 2.93 17.59 10.45
CA VAL A 410 2.44 16.25 10.81
C VAL A 410 3.43 15.20 10.30
N ILE A 411 3.82 14.29 11.19
CA ILE A 411 4.67 13.14 10.82
C ILE A 411 3.80 11.93 10.54
N VAL A 412 3.95 11.38 9.36
CA VAL A 412 3.21 10.21 8.89
C VAL A 412 4.17 9.04 8.75
N PRO A 413 3.87 7.84 9.27
CA PRO A 413 4.74 6.67 9.10
C PRO A 413 5.00 6.34 7.61
N ASP A 414 6.18 5.81 7.31
CA ASP A 414 6.59 5.37 5.97
C ASP A 414 6.01 3.98 5.58
N SER A 415 5.03 3.50 6.32
CA SER A 415 4.39 2.21 6.09
C SER A 415 2.95 2.18 6.57
N TYR A 416 2.06 1.62 5.75
CA TYR A 416 0.66 1.37 6.12
C TYR A 416 0.55 0.40 7.31
N ALA A 417 1.46 -0.56 7.43
CA ALA A 417 1.51 -1.48 8.56
C ALA A 417 1.82 -0.81 9.90
N GLN A 418 2.36 0.42 9.88
CA GLN A 418 2.65 1.23 11.07
C GLN A 418 1.57 2.27 11.37
N GLY A 419 0.37 2.13 10.78
CA GLY A 419 -0.76 3.01 11.05
C GLY A 419 -0.79 4.29 10.20
N ARG A 420 -0.10 4.33 9.04
CA ARG A 420 -0.09 5.49 8.13
C ARG A 420 -1.48 6.01 7.82
N ALA A 421 -2.42 5.13 7.43
CA ALA A 421 -3.78 5.54 7.08
C ALA A 421 -4.51 6.22 8.25
N SER A 422 -4.42 5.66 9.46
CA SER A 422 -5.08 6.22 10.65
C SER A 422 -4.54 7.60 10.98
N ILE A 423 -3.21 7.75 11.05
CA ILE A 423 -2.57 9.03 11.39
C ILE A 423 -2.89 10.09 10.34
N PHE A 424 -2.79 9.72 9.05
CA PHE A 424 -3.05 10.63 7.96
C PHE A 424 -4.51 11.11 7.95
N LEU A 425 -5.49 10.20 8.02
CA LEU A 425 -6.92 10.53 8.07
C LEU A 425 -7.30 11.33 9.32
N THR A 426 -6.70 11.02 10.47
CA THR A 426 -6.93 11.78 11.71
C THR A 426 -6.46 13.22 11.55
N ALA A 427 -5.26 13.43 11.03
CA ALA A 427 -4.72 14.77 10.82
C ALA A 427 -5.49 15.55 9.74
N LEU A 428 -5.93 14.90 8.65
CA LEU A 428 -6.77 15.53 7.63
C LEU A 428 -8.07 16.10 8.23
N ARG A 429 -8.68 15.37 9.17
CA ARG A 429 -9.90 15.80 9.87
C ARG A 429 -9.63 16.84 10.94
N GLU A 430 -8.57 16.65 11.76
CA GLU A 430 -8.20 17.55 12.86
C GLU A 430 -7.89 18.96 12.36
N TYR A 431 -7.25 19.06 11.21
CA TYR A 431 -6.85 20.35 10.62
C TYR A 431 -7.77 20.82 9.50
N ASP A 432 -8.92 20.16 9.27
CA ASP A 432 -9.90 20.48 8.22
C ASP A 432 -9.23 20.72 6.87
N VAL A 433 -8.45 19.76 6.40
CA VAL A 433 -7.72 19.88 5.12
C VAL A 433 -8.71 19.80 3.96
N ASP A 434 -8.82 20.88 3.17
CA ASP A 434 -9.73 21.01 2.04
C ASP A 434 -9.18 20.42 0.74
N VAL A 435 -7.86 20.48 0.56
CA VAL A 435 -7.16 19.98 -0.63
C VAL A 435 -5.75 19.52 -0.25
N LEU A 436 -5.29 18.43 -0.83
CA LEU A 436 -3.94 17.92 -0.64
C LEU A 436 -3.09 18.15 -1.89
N CYS A 437 -1.98 18.87 -1.75
CA CYS A 437 -0.91 18.93 -2.73
C CYS A 437 0.11 17.82 -2.42
N HIS A 438 0.08 16.75 -3.19
CA HIS A 438 1.01 15.64 -3.06
C HIS A 438 2.20 15.84 -4.00
N HIS A 439 3.37 16.10 -3.44
CA HIS A 439 4.61 16.15 -4.20
C HIS A 439 5.16 14.74 -4.33
N SER A 440 5.16 14.21 -5.54
CA SER A 440 5.50 12.82 -5.78
C SER A 440 6.98 12.67 -6.11
N ALA A 441 7.64 11.80 -5.33
CA ALA A 441 8.77 11.01 -5.82
C ALA A 441 8.25 9.61 -6.17
N SER A 442 8.96 8.85 -7.01
CA SER A 442 8.62 7.45 -7.30
C SER A 442 8.58 6.65 -6.00
N SER A 443 7.38 6.34 -5.54
CA SER A 443 7.13 5.64 -4.28
C SER A 443 6.12 4.54 -4.48
N HIS A 444 6.40 3.37 -3.89
CA HIS A 444 5.44 2.27 -3.83
C HIS A 444 4.19 2.60 -2.99
N LEU A 445 4.18 3.71 -2.26
CA LEU A 445 3.05 4.19 -1.45
C LEU A 445 2.11 5.13 -2.23
N LEU A 446 2.57 5.74 -3.34
CA LEU A 446 1.81 6.76 -4.07
C LEU A 446 0.40 6.29 -4.44
N LEU A 447 0.27 5.08 -5.00
CA LEU A 447 -1.04 4.50 -5.34
C LEU A 447 -1.97 4.48 -4.13
N PHE A 448 -1.46 4.02 -2.99
CA PHE A 448 -2.27 3.83 -1.78
C PHE A 448 -2.60 5.16 -1.08
N ASP A 449 -1.71 6.15 -1.15
CA ASP A 449 -1.97 7.51 -0.68
C ASP A 449 -3.07 8.18 -1.52
N LEU A 450 -3.03 8.04 -2.84
CA LEU A 450 -4.09 8.55 -3.73
C LEU A 450 -5.41 7.81 -3.52
N LEU A 451 -5.39 6.49 -3.32
CA LEU A 451 -6.58 5.73 -2.97
C LEU A 451 -7.18 6.21 -1.64
N LEU A 452 -6.36 6.46 -0.63
CA LEU A 452 -6.79 6.96 0.66
C LEU A 452 -7.46 8.33 0.53
N CYS A 453 -6.88 9.24 -0.25
CA CYS A 453 -7.46 10.55 -0.53
C CYS A 453 -8.82 10.45 -1.24
N ARG A 454 -8.92 9.60 -2.27
CA ARG A 454 -10.20 9.37 -2.99
C ARG A 454 -11.27 8.80 -2.06
N LEU A 455 -10.92 7.84 -1.22
CA LEU A 455 -11.83 7.24 -0.22
C LEU A 455 -12.29 8.27 0.83
N ALA A 456 -11.39 9.18 1.21
CA ALA A 456 -11.70 10.31 2.10
C ALA A 456 -12.48 11.43 1.41
N LYS A 457 -12.73 11.34 0.09
CA LYS A 457 -13.32 12.41 -0.74
C LYS A 457 -12.54 13.72 -0.66
N LEU A 458 -11.21 13.63 -0.46
CA LEU A 458 -10.29 14.75 -0.39
C LEU A 458 -9.77 15.10 -1.79
N PRO A 459 -10.03 16.30 -2.31
CA PRO A 459 -9.43 16.75 -3.55
C PRO A 459 -7.90 16.69 -3.50
N THR A 460 -7.28 16.11 -4.53
CA THR A 460 -5.84 15.88 -4.53
C THR A 460 -5.19 16.42 -5.79
N VAL A 461 -4.19 17.28 -5.60
CA VAL A 461 -3.31 17.81 -6.63
C VAL A 461 -1.97 17.08 -6.55
N LEU A 462 -1.60 16.36 -7.60
CA LEU A 462 -0.32 15.65 -7.68
C LEU A 462 0.68 16.50 -8.45
N THR A 463 1.75 16.96 -7.81
CA THR A 463 2.86 17.66 -8.48
C THR A 463 3.98 16.68 -8.82
N ARG A 464 4.29 16.56 -10.11
CA ARG A 464 5.33 15.65 -10.60
C ARG A 464 6.68 16.35 -10.68
N HIS A 465 7.67 15.87 -9.92
CA HIS A 465 9.05 16.39 -9.94
C HIS A 465 10.03 15.50 -10.70
N GLU A 466 9.62 14.30 -11.07
CA GLU A 466 10.38 13.36 -11.87
C GLU A 466 9.74 13.24 -13.25
N THR A 467 10.55 13.03 -14.27
CA THR A 467 10.04 12.76 -15.63
C THR A 467 9.45 11.36 -15.71
N LEU A 468 8.51 11.15 -16.63
CA LEU A 468 8.02 9.80 -16.94
C LEU A 468 9.17 8.87 -17.35
N ALA A 469 10.21 9.40 -17.98
CA ALA A 469 11.41 8.65 -18.35
C ALA A 469 12.16 8.12 -17.11
N GLN A 470 12.26 8.92 -16.05
CA GLN A 470 12.86 8.50 -14.78
C GLN A 470 12.03 7.42 -14.10
N ASP A 471 10.69 7.58 -14.03
CA ASP A 471 9.79 6.55 -13.52
C ASP A 471 9.97 5.21 -14.27
N MET A 472 10.07 5.27 -15.60
CA MET A 472 10.28 4.10 -16.45
C MET A 472 11.62 3.41 -16.19
N SER A 473 12.68 4.18 -15.86
CA SER A 473 14.01 3.62 -15.57
C SER A 473 14.06 2.85 -14.25
N VAL A 474 13.24 3.25 -13.27
CA VAL A 474 13.13 2.61 -11.95
C VAL A 474 12.16 1.43 -11.99
N GLY A 475 11.06 1.56 -12.71
CA GLY A 475 9.97 0.58 -12.83
C GLY A 475 10.00 -0.26 -14.11
N ALA A 476 11.17 -0.69 -14.59
CA ALA A 476 11.38 -1.30 -15.92
C ALA A 476 10.46 -2.50 -16.28
N ASP A 477 9.79 -3.11 -15.32
CA ASP A 477 8.85 -4.20 -15.57
C ASP A 477 7.42 -3.75 -15.89
N TYR A 478 7.08 -2.47 -15.65
CA TYR A 478 5.72 -1.96 -15.78
C TYR A 478 5.70 -0.60 -16.49
N PRO A 479 5.94 -0.56 -17.80
CA PRO A 479 6.12 0.68 -18.55
C PRO A 479 4.88 1.58 -18.61
N PHE A 480 3.71 1.10 -18.22
CA PHE A 480 2.44 1.84 -18.31
C PHE A 480 1.80 2.16 -16.96
N THR A 481 2.44 1.80 -15.84
CA THR A 481 1.88 1.96 -14.50
C THR A 481 1.72 3.42 -14.07
N PRO A 482 2.71 4.31 -14.17
CA PRO A 482 2.61 5.66 -13.65
C PRO A 482 1.41 6.46 -14.13
N PRO A 483 1.07 6.51 -15.45
CA PRO A 483 -0.10 7.27 -15.89
C PRO A 483 -1.43 6.74 -15.35
N THR A 484 -1.58 5.44 -15.14
CA THR A 484 -2.81 4.86 -14.59
C THR A 484 -2.98 5.20 -13.11
N ILE A 485 -1.89 5.26 -12.35
CA ILE A 485 -1.92 5.71 -10.96
C ILE A 485 -2.33 7.18 -10.88
N PHE A 486 -1.83 8.02 -11.78
CA PHE A 486 -2.11 9.46 -11.79
C PHE A 486 -3.57 9.79 -12.08
N GLN A 487 -4.35 8.91 -12.72
CA GLN A 487 -5.78 9.04 -12.91
C GLN A 487 -6.59 9.10 -11.60
N LEU A 488 -5.98 8.69 -10.47
CA LEU A 488 -6.61 8.78 -9.15
C LEU A 488 -6.50 10.17 -8.52
N ALA A 489 -5.59 11.02 -8.98
CA ALA A 489 -5.54 12.43 -8.58
C ALA A 489 -6.58 13.27 -9.33
N ASP A 490 -7.08 14.32 -8.72
CA ASP A 490 -8.05 15.23 -9.35
C ASP A 490 -7.36 16.15 -10.37
N THR A 491 -6.14 16.57 -10.08
CA THR A 491 -5.28 17.32 -11.01
C THR A 491 -3.83 16.86 -10.88
N VAL A 492 -3.15 16.76 -12.01
CA VAL A 492 -1.70 16.48 -12.08
C VAL A 492 -0.98 17.69 -12.65
N CYS A 493 -0.07 18.26 -11.88
CA CYS A 493 0.82 19.34 -12.33
C CYS A 493 2.10 18.74 -12.90
N ALA A 494 2.36 18.95 -14.18
CA ALA A 494 3.57 18.55 -14.86
C ALA A 494 4.46 19.77 -15.13
N LEU A 495 5.77 19.57 -15.10
CA LEU A 495 6.77 20.65 -15.22
C LEU A 495 7.17 20.96 -16.66
N SER A 496 6.58 20.27 -17.66
CA SER A 496 6.74 20.55 -19.08
C SER A 496 5.42 20.40 -19.84
N SER A 497 5.26 21.20 -20.91
CA SER A 497 4.12 21.12 -21.80
C SER A 497 4.05 19.75 -22.51
N SER A 498 5.20 19.14 -22.80
CA SER A 498 5.30 17.83 -23.43
C SER A 498 4.79 16.72 -22.54
N GLU A 499 5.17 16.71 -21.26
CA GLU A 499 4.64 15.72 -20.31
C GLU A 499 3.18 15.97 -19.99
N THR A 500 2.75 17.23 -19.88
CA THR A 500 1.34 17.58 -19.73
C THR A 500 0.51 16.96 -20.85
N TYR A 501 0.92 17.19 -22.10
CA TYR A 501 0.27 16.59 -23.27
C TYR A 501 0.24 15.06 -23.17
N LEU A 502 1.38 14.43 -22.83
CA LEU A 502 1.47 12.98 -22.70
C LEU A 502 0.51 12.42 -21.67
N TYR A 503 0.45 13.00 -20.47
CA TYR A 503 -0.49 12.56 -19.43
C TYR A 503 -1.95 12.73 -19.85
N GLN A 504 -2.30 13.80 -20.56
CA GLN A 504 -3.63 14.01 -21.10
C GLN A 504 -4.04 12.91 -22.09
N GLN A 505 -3.10 12.38 -22.89
CA GLN A 505 -3.38 11.26 -23.81
C GLN A 505 -3.73 9.96 -23.05
N TYR A 506 -3.30 9.83 -21.79
CA TYR A 506 -3.69 8.73 -20.91
C TYR A 506 -4.97 9.02 -20.09
N GLY A 507 -5.70 10.11 -20.42
CA GLY A 507 -6.91 10.49 -19.70
C GLY A 507 -6.67 11.06 -18.30
N VAL A 508 -5.44 11.52 -18.03
CA VAL A 508 -5.09 12.21 -16.77
C VAL A 508 -5.46 13.69 -16.90
N ASN A 509 -6.10 14.26 -15.89
CA ASN A 509 -6.35 15.70 -15.83
C ASN A 509 -5.04 16.43 -15.50
N ALA A 510 -4.20 16.65 -16.53
CA ALA A 510 -2.87 17.23 -16.38
C ALA A 510 -2.82 18.70 -16.82
N ARG A 511 -2.05 19.50 -16.07
CA ARG A 511 -1.75 20.90 -16.36
C ARG A 511 -0.26 21.17 -16.32
N TYR A 512 0.21 22.07 -17.17
CA TYR A 512 1.54 22.63 -17.05
C TYR A 512 1.60 23.62 -15.89
N LEU A 513 2.60 23.47 -15.04
CA LEU A 513 2.86 24.39 -13.93
C LEU A 513 4.38 24.40 -13.67
N PRO A 514 5.07 25.52 -13.92
CA PRO A 514 6.51 25.62 -13.67
C PRO A 514 6.81 25.61 -12.17
N ASN A 515 8.01 25.22 -11.80
CA ASN A 515 8.48 25.38 -10.44
C ASN A 515 8.60 26.88 -10.09
N PRO A 516 8.39 27.29 -8.83
CA PRO A 516 8.69 28.62 -8.38
C PRO A 516 10.18 28.93 -8.56
N ILE A 517 10.47 30.07 -9.13
CA ILE A 517 11.82 30.61 -9.28
C ILE A 517 11.89 31.86 -8.42
N SER A 518 12.77 31.89 -7.42
CA SER A 518 13.05 33.10 -6.66
C SER A 518 14.36 33.71 -7.14
N VAL A 519 14.30 34.98 -7.55
CA VAL A 519 15.49 35.80 -7.62
C VAL A 519 15.82 36.18 -6.17
N SER A 520 16.94 35.71 -5.63
CA SER A 520 17.44 36.27 -4.37
C SER A 520 17.55 37.75 -4.59
N ALA A 521 16.95 38.56 -3.66
CA ALA A 521 16.95 40.01 -3.75
C ALA A 521 18.38 40.54 -3.56
N HIS A 522 19.26 40.27 -4.48
CA HIS A 522 20.56 40.94 -4.61
C HIS A 522 20.44 41.89 -5.79
N GLU A 523 20.49 43.14 -5.40
CA GLU A 523 20.53 44.33 -6.20
C GLU A 523 21.40 44.14 -7.44
N ASP A 524 20.94 44.64 -8.58
CA ASP A 524 21.61 44.77 -9.88
C ASP A 524 22.61 43.67 -10.22
N ILE A 525 22.09 42.59 -10.78
CA ILE A 525 22.93 41.61 -11.47
C ILE A 525 23.38 42.27 -12.79
N ASP A 526 24.37 43.12 -12.71
CA ASP A 526 25.12 43.49 -13.89
C ASP A 526 25.65 42.18 -14.52
N ALA A 527 25.62 42.14 -15.87
CA ALA A 527 26.22 41.02 -16.58
C ALA A 527 27.61 40.75 -16.00
N PRO A 528 28.00 39.49 -15.76
CA PRO A 528 29.27 39.22 -15.13
C PRO A 528 30.38 39.93 -15.91
N SER A 529 30.86 41.05 -15.32
CA SER A 529 32.04 41.66 -15.83
C SER A 529 33.10 40.60 -15.66
N ALA A 530 33.85 40.31 -16.68
CA ALA A 530 35.00 39.42 -16.63
C ALA A 530 36.11 40.01 -15.73
N THR A 531 35.78 40.23 -14.45
CA THR A 531 36.64 40.89 -13.45
C THR A 531 37.46 39.86 -12.65
N GLY A 532 37.56 38.63 -13.09
CA GLY A 532 38.60 37.73 -12.65
C GLY A 532 39.51 37.41 -13.86
N ASN A 533 40.78 37.51 -13.73
CA ASN A 533 41.80 37.25 -14.79
C ASN A 533 41.80 35.79 -15.29
N ARG A 534 40.77 34.96 -14.96
CA ARG A 534 40.76 33.53 -15.26
C ARG A 534 39.37 33.05 -15.66
N PRO A 535 39.18 32.51 -16.88
CA PRO A 535 37.89 31.96 -17.32
C PRO A 535 37.45 30.81 -16.43
N THR A 536 36.14 30.75 -16.07
CA THR A 536 35.62 29.81 -15.07
C THR A 536 34.44 29.00 -15.64
N VAL A 537 34.53 27.69 -15.51
CA VAL A 537 33.43 26.75 -15.85
C VAL A 537 32.81 26.20 -14.59
N LEU A 538 31.51 26.31 -14.48
CA LEU A 538 30.75 25.89 -13.29
C LEU A 538 29.89 24.67 -13.60
N TRP A 539 29.94 23.65 -12.75
CA TRP A 539 29.00 22.57 -12.68
C TRP A 539 28.38 22.52 -11.30
N VAL A 540 27.03 22.45 -11.23
CA VAL A 540 26.28 22.39 -9.97
C VAL A 540 25.34 21.20 -9.98
N GLY A 541 25.34 20.38 -8.93
CA GLY A 541 24.41 19.26 -8.83
C GLY A 541 24.71 18.28 -7.70
N ARG A 542 23.81 17.34 -7.48
CA ARG A 542 24.09 16.18 -6.61
C ARG A 542 25.10 15.27 -7.31
N LEU A 543 26.05 14.73 -6.58
CA LEU A 543 27.04 13.78 -7.08
C LEU A 543 26.38 12.38 -7.17
N PHE A 544 25.42 12.24 -8.07
CA PHE A 544 24.68 11.00 -8.30
C PHE A 544 24.78 10.61 -9.78
N ASP A 545 25.28 9.42 -10.04
CA ASP A 545 25.72 9.02 -11.38
C ASP A 545 24.58 8.75 -12.37
N LEU A 546 23.40 8.33 -11.88
CA LEU A 546 22.34 7.88 -12.77
C LEU A 546 21.74 8.97 -13.67
N HIS A 547 21.79 10.24 -13.23
CA HIS A 547 21.13 11.32 -13.97
C HIS A 547 22.01 12.56 -14.16
N LYS A 548 22.90 12.88 -13.20
CA LYS A 548 23.71 14.11 -13.22
C LYS A 548 25.05 13.95 -13.89
N ASN A 549 25.55 12.71 -14.06
CA ASN A 549 26.77 12.35 -14.78
C ASN A 549 28.00 13.21 -14.40
N TYR A 550 28.23 13.46 -13.10
CA TYR A 550 29.34 14.29 -12.64
C TYR A 550 30.74 13.74 -13.06
N LYS A 551 30.86 12.45 -13.32
CA LYS A 551 32.10 11.86 -13.82
C LYS A 551 32.42 12.33 -15.25
N GLU A 552 31.38 12.44 -16.07
CA GLU A 552 31.54 13.00 -17.43
C GLU A 552 31.92 14.48 -17.36
N ALA A 553 31.30 15.24 -16.39
CA ALA A 553 31.75 16.62 -16.19
C ALA A 553 33.23 16.74 -15.84
N LEU A 554 33.78 15.82 -15.04
CA LEU A 554 35.21 15.75 -14.74
C LEU A 554 36.07 15.45 -16.00
N GLU A 555 35.61 14.53 -16.84
CA GLU A 555 36.32 14.24 -18.11
C GLU A 555 36.25 15.42 -19.10
N ILE A 556 35.12 16.12 -19.18
CA ILE A 556 34.94 17.35 -19.93
C ILE A 556 35.92 18.43 -19.42
N PHE A 557 35.97 18.65 -18.11
CA PHE A 557 36.89 19.59 -17.49
C PHE A 557 38.35 19.29 -17.82
N LYS A 558 38.76 18.03 -17.76
CA LYS A 558 40.10 17.60 -18.12
C LYS A 558 40.43 17.98 -19.56
N LYS A 559 39.52 17.71 -20.51
CA LYS A 559 39.72 18.06 -21.93
C LYS A 559 39.80 19.57 -22.15
N ILE A 560 38.95 20.35 -21.50
CA ILE A 560 39.02 21.82 -21.56
C ILE A 560 40.40 22.30 -21.10
N ILE A 561 40.89 21.76 -19.96
CA ILE A 561 42.17 22.15 -19.35
C ILE A 561 43.36 21.69 -20.23
N GLU A 562 43.29 20.59 -20.95
CA GLU A 562 44.32 20.15 -21.90
C GLU A 562 44.55 21.19 -22.99
N HIS A 563 43.47 21.82 -23.50
CA HIS A 563 43.53 22.83 -24.54
C HIS A 563 43.75 24.27 -24.00
N ARG A 564 43.27 24.55 -22.79
CA ARG A 564 43.33 25.90 -22.22
C ARG A 564 43.67 25.84 -20.73
N LYS A 565 44.98 25.98 -20.43
CA LYS A 565 45.59 25.82 -19.09
C LYS A 565 45.15 26.84 -18.05
N ASP A 566 44.66 28.01 -18.46
CA ASP A 566 44.24 29.09 -17.57
C ASP A 566 42.82 28.93 -17.05
N VAL A 567 42.03 27.94 -17.49
CA VAL A 567 40.64 27.73 -17.04
C VAL A 567 40.58 27.20 -15.62
N LEU A 568 39.63 27.72 -14.85
CA LEU A 568 39.22 27.21 -13.53
C LEU A 568 37.86 26.52 -13.64
N CYS A 569 37.75 25.33 -13.10
CA CYS A 569 36.53 24.54 -13.13
C CYS A 569 36.03 24.30 -11.70
N TYR A 570 34.79 24.68 -11.41
CA TYR A 570 34.14 24.39 -10.15
C TYR A 570 33.13 23.24 -10.31
N ILE A 571 33.23 22.25 -9.41
CA ILE A 571 32.21 21.23 -9.22
C ILE A 571 31.58 21.43 -7.84
N VAL A 572 30.31 21.87 -7.78
CA VAL A 572 29.64 22.28 -6.55
C VAL A 572 28.49 21.33 -6.27
N GLY A 573 28.51 20.72 -5.07
CA GLY A 573 27.40 19.90 -4.64
C GLY A 573 27.77 18.82 -3.64
N SER A 574 26.77 18.04 -3.21
CA SER A 574 26.93 16.98 -2.21
C SER A 574 26.71 15.60 -2.81
N GLY A 575 27.39 14.63 -2.23
CA GLY A 575 27.27 13.20 -2.47
C GLY A 575 27.77 12.43 -1.26
N GLU A 576 27.73 11.11 -1.34
CA GLU A 576 28.33 10.25 -0.32
C GLU A 576 29.85 10.33 -0.35
N SER A 577 30.50 9.87 0.71
CA SER A 577 31.97 9.87 0.79
C SER A 577 32.66 9.19 -0.39
N ARG A 578 32.02 8.23 -1.03
CA ARG A 578 32.52 7.52 -2.20
C ARG A 578 32.67 8.46 -3.40
N GLU A 579 31.68 9.28 -3.68
CA GLU A 579 31.67 10.22 -4.80
C GLU A 579 32.67 11.36 -4.57
N GLN A 580 32.72 11.87 -3.33
CA GLN A 580 33.72 12.91 -2.95
C GLN A 580 35.14 12.39 -3.11
N ASN A 581 35.42 11.18 -2.63
CA ASN A 581 36.74 10.56 -2.79
C ASN A 581 37.07 10.30 -4.26
N TYR A 582 36.08 9.94 -5.09
CA TYR A 582 36.30 9.78 -6.52
C TYR A 582 36.78 11.09 -7.17
N ILE A 583 36.11 12.22 -6.89
CA ILE A 583 36.49 13.54 -7.42
C ILE A 583 37.91 13.90 -6.99
N GLN A 584 38.24 13.76 -5.69
CA GLN A 584 39.56 14.09 -5.16
C GLN A 584 40.65 13.22 -5.78
N ASN A 585 40.40 11.92 -5.94
CA ASN A 585 41.34 11.00 -6.59
C ASN A 585 41.52 11.34 -8.07
N PHE A 586 40.43 11.65 -8.79
CA PHE A 586 40.48 12.07 -10.19
C PHE A 586 41.38 13.32 -10.38
N ILE A 587 41.17 14.35 -9.55
CA ILE A 587 41.96 15.58 -9.57
C ILE A 587 43.42 15.26 -9.30
N LYS A 588 43.75 14.42 -8.36
CA LYS A 588 45.11 14.03 -7.98
C LYS A 588 45.80 13.22 -9.06
N ILE A 589 45.14 12.19 -9.60
CA ILE A 589 45.67 11.30 -10.65
C ILE A 589 46.01 12.09 -11.91
N HIS A 590 45.13 13.01 -12.32
CA HIS A 590 45.31 13.81 -13.52
C HIS A 590 46.12 15.11 -13.30
N LYS A 591 46.59 15.38 -12.07
CA LYS A 591 47.40 16.58 -11.68
C LYS A 591 46.64 17.89 -11.97
N LEU A 592 45.33 17.94 -11.66
CA LEU A 592 44.47 19.07 -11.98
C LEU A 592 44.14 19.97 -10.77
N GLN A 593 44.95 19.90 -9.70
CA GLN A 593 44.70 20.62 -8.43
C GLN A 593 44.64 22.13 -8.59
N ASN A 594 45.32 22.69 -9.58
CA ASN A 594 45.31 24.13 -9.88
C ASN A 594 44.16 24.58 -10.76
N ASN A 595 43.35 23.63 -11.28
CA ASN A 595 42.32 23.90 -12.26
C ASN A 595 40.92 23.43 -11.86
N ILE A 596 40.82 22.39 -11.04
CA ILE A 596 39.52 21.87 -10.61
C ILE A 596 39.39 22.02 -9.10
N VAL A 597 38.29 22.65 -8.68
CA VAL A 597 37.95 22.87 -7.28
C VAL A 597 36.65 22.16 -6.99
N TYR A 598 36.69 21.18 -6.09
CA TYR A 598 35.48 20.58 -5.53
C TYR A 598 34.99 21.38 -4.33
N VAL A 599 33.71 21.77 -4.36
CA VAL A 599 33.02 22.49 -3.31
C VAL A 599 31.88 21.61 -2.81
N PRO A 600 31.85 21.21 -1.53
CA PRO A 600 30.70 20.56 -0.92
C PRO A 600 29.45 21.43 -1.00
N TYR A 601 28.30 20.84 -0.62
CA TYR A 601 27.06 21.62 -0.53
C TYR A 601 27.27 22.94 0.21
N THR A 602 26.79 24.01 -0.40
CA THR A 602 26.81 25.36 0.19
C THR A 602 25.47 26.05 -0.04
N PRO A 603 24.91 26.77 0.98
CA PRO A 603 23.72 27.60 0.78
C PRO A 603 24.01 28.86 -0.05
N HIS A 604 25.28 29.21 -0.25
CA HIS A 604 25.74 30.41 -0.98
C HIS A 604 26.22 30.02 -2.40
N VAL A 605 25.43 29.29 -3.17
CA VAL A 605 25.81 28.87 -4.52
C VAL A 605 25.86 30.04 -5.49
N ASP A 606 25.11 31.11 -5.24
CA ASP A 606 25.06 32.32 -6.10
C ASP A 606 26.43 32.92 -6.38
N ARG A 607 27.37 32.90 -5.39
CA ARG A 607 28.72 33.40 -5.58
C ARG A 607 29.50 32.66 -6.69
N TYR A 608 29.19 31.38 -6.91
CA TYR A 608 29.81 30.59 -7.98
C TYR A 608 29.16 30.89 -9.32
N TYR A 609 27.84 31.09 -9.36
CA TYR A 609 27.17 31.55 -10.57
C TYR A 609 27.68 32.94 -10.97
N ASN A 610 27.83 33.90 -10.04
CA ASN A 610 28.35 35.24 -10.30
C ASN A 610 29.80 35.26 -10.81
N SER A 611 30.61 34.27 -10.42
CA SER A 611 32.01 34.18 -10.83
C SER A 611 32.25 33.32 -12.07
N ALA A 612 31.24 32.61 -12.55
CA ALA A 612 31.35 31.70 -13.66
C ALA A 612 31.30 32.43 -15.02
N THR A 613 32.00 31.88 -16.01
CA THR A 613 31.94 32.33 -17.38
C THR A 613 31.01 31.44 -18.22
N VAL A 614 31.00 30.13 -17.93
CA VAL A 614 30.15 29.16 -18.63
C VAL A 614 29.59 28.18 -17.63
N HIS A 615 28.32 27.87 -17.74
CA HIS A 615 27.64 26.83 -16.98
C HIS A 615 27.65 25.53 -17.81
N LEU A 616 28.12 24.44 -17.19
CA LEU A 616 28.11 23.10 -17.78
C LEU A 616 27.08 22.22 -17.04
N LEU A 617 26.17 21.58 -17.78
CA LEU A 617 25.25 20.62 -17.25
C LEU A 617 25.34 19.30 -18.02
N THR A 618 25.65 18.21 -17.32
CA THR A 618 25.82 16.86 -17.90
C THR A 618 24.65 15.92 -17.60
N SER A 619 23.49 16.47 -17.18
CA SER A 619 22.32 15.66 -16.86
C SER A 619 21.76 14.93 -18.08
N SER A 620 21.46 13.65 -17.93
CA SER A 620 20.80 12.85 -18.98
C SER A 620 19.27 13.01 -18.96
N SER A 621 18.69 13.43 -17.85
CA SER A 621 17.26 13.65 -17.70
C SER A 621 16.98 14.70 -16.62
N GLU A 622 16.11 15.65 -16.94
CA GLU A 622 15.60 16.69 -16.05
C GLU A 622 14.10 16.90 -16.28
N SER A 623 13.37 17.24 -15.24
CA SER A 623 11.95 17.61 -15.32
C SER A 623 11.76 19.11 -15.53
N PHE A 624 12.46 19.95 -14.76
CA PHE A 624 12.47 21.41 -14.89
C PHE A 624 13.90 21.98 -14.85
N SER A 625 14.73 21.46 -13.98
CA SER A 625 16.11 21.87 -13.70
C SER A 625 16.26 23.27 -13.10
N MET A 626 16.17 23.36 -11.78
CA MET A 626 16.43 24.61 -11.05
C MET A 626 17.83 25.16 -11.34
N VAL A 627 18.81 24.29 -11.60
CA VAL A 627 20.20 24.65 -11.89
C VAL A 627 20.29 25.39 -13.22
N ILE A 628 19.51 25.01 -14.25
CA ILE A 628 19.43 25.76 -15.51
C ILE A 628 18.80 27.12 -15.26
N ALA A 629 17.70 27.18 -14.50
CA ALA A 629 17.03 28.44 -14.20
C ALA A 629 17.97 29.41 -13.47
N GLU A 630 18.70 28.92 -12.47
CA GLU A 630 19.70 29.70 -11.72
C GLU A 630 20.83 30.21 -12.66
N GLY A 631 21.38 29.36 -13.51
CA GLY A 631 22.38 29.78 -14.49
C GLY A 631 21.88 30.88 -15.43
N LYS A 632 20.64 30.75 -15.92
CA LYS A 632 20.02 31.74 -16.83
C LYS A 632 19.70 33.06 -16.10
N ILE A 633 19.32 33.04 -14.83
CA ILE A 633 19.14 34.26 -14.00
C ILE A 633 20.46 35.03 -13.92
N HIS A 634 21.56 34.34 -13.75
CA HIS A 634 22.91 34.92 -13.73
C HIS A 634 23.51 35.21 -15.13
N ALA A 635 22.67 35.16 -16.19
CA ALA A 635 23.06 35.38 -17.57
C ALA A 635 24.25 34.52 -18.05
N LEU A 636 24.35 33.28 -17.55
CA LEU A 636 25.44 32.37 -17.93
C LEU A 636 25.11 31.60 -19.19
N PRO A 637 26.00 31.65 -20.21
CA PRO A 637 25.94 30.70 -21.32
C PRO A 637 25.96 29.27 -20.78
N LEU A 638 25.04 28.45 -21.29
CA LEU A 638 24.92 27.05 -20.85
C LEU A 638 25.42 26.11 -21.95
N VAL A 639 26.24 25.13 -21.55
CA VAL A 639 26.50 23.93 -22.38
C VAL A 639 25.84 22.75 -21.70
N THR A 640 24.96 22.03 -22.40
CA THR A 640 24.20 20.93 -21.86
C THR A 640 24.04 19.78 -22.83
N TYR A 641 23.73 18.59 -22.29
CA TYR A 641 23.24 17.51 -23.13
C TYR A 641 21.85 17.82 -23.69
N ASP A 642 21.55 17.25 -24.85
CA ASP A 642 20.30 17.50 -25.55
C ASP A 642 19.09 16.97 -24.77
N MET A 643 18.21 17.88 -24.37
CA MET A 643 16.96 17.64 -23.65
C MET A 643 15.83 18.52 -24.21
N PRO A 644 15.41 18.30 -25.47
CA PRO A 644 14.51 19.21 -26.19
C PRO A 644 13.08 19.27 -25.60
N TRP A 645 12.72 18.36 -24.73
CA TRP A 645 11.44 18.36 -24.00
C TRP A 645 11.42 19.33 -22.81
N LEU A 646 12.57 19.87 -22.40
CA LEU A 646 12.72 20.71 -21.25
C LEU A 646 12.30 22.14 -21.58
N GLU A 647 11.32 22.69 -20.84
CA GLU A 647 10.76 24.02 -21.12
C GLU A 647 11.82 25.13 -21.12
N LEU A 648 12.80 25.06 -20.22
CA LEU A 648 13.89 26.03 -20.11
C LEU A 648 14.88 26.00 -21.31
N LEU A 649 14.82 25.01 -22.16
CA LEU A 649 15.69 24.87 -23.37
C LEU A 649 14.92 24.94 -24.69
N LYS A 650 13.57 24.96 -24.62
CA LYS A 650 12.69 24.80 -25.77
C LYS A 650 12.85 25.89 -26.85
N ASP A 651 13.20 27.10 -26.42
CA ASP A 651 13.36 28.24 -27.32
C ASP A 651 14.71 28.28 -28.04
N GLY A 652 15.63 27.38 -27.68
CA GLY A 652 16.97 27.31 -28.25
C GLY A 652 17.92 28.45 -27.85
N LYS A 653 17.54 29.29 -26.88
CA LYS A 653 18.25 30.52 -26.50
C LYS A 653 19.18 30.33 -25.29
N GLY A 654 20.35 30.98 -25.34
CA GLY A 654 21.28 31.06 -24.22
C GLY A 654 22.04 29.79 -23.92
N HIS A 655 22.01 28.81 -24.84
CA HIS A 655 22.70 27.54 -24.61
C HIS A 655 23.21 26.90 -25.94
N ILE A 656 24.15 25.97 -25.76
CA ILE A 656 24.58 25.02 -26.81
C ILE A 656 24.25 23.62 -26.28
N SER A 657 23.42 22.90 -27.03
CA SER A 657 23.11 21.47 -26.75
C SER A 657 24.03 20.56 -27.56
N VAL A 658 24.56 19.54 -26.93
CA VAL A 658 25.33 18.46 -27.55
C VAL A 658 24.64 17.12 -27.34
N ARG A 659 25.00 16.11 -28.11
CA ARG A 659 24.39 14.77 -27.91
C ARG A 659 24.65 14.25 -26.51
N GLN A 660 23.73 13.44 -26.04
CA GLN A 660 23.89 12.74 -24.76
C GLN A 660 25.21 11.96 -24.72
N HIS A 661 25.98 12.15 -23.66
CA HIS A 661 27.30 11.52 -23.43
C HIS A 661 28.42 11.91 -24.43
N ASP A 662 28.25 12.99 -25.19
CA ASP A 662 29.26 13.51 -26.08
C ASP A 662 30.23 14.45 -25.33
N ILE A 663 31.22 13.81 -24.66
CA ILE A 663 32.23 14.50 -23.84
C ILE A 663 33.10 15.44 -24.71
N GLU A 664 33.46 15.02 -25.93
CA GLU A 664 34.24 15.84 -26.85
C GLU A 664 33.47 17.08 -27.32
N GLY A 665 32.25 16.85 -27.83
CA GLY A 665 31.40 17.93 -28.28
C GLY A 665 31.08 18.94 -27.18
N ALA A 666 30.89 18.47 -25.91
CA ALA A 666 30.69 19.36 -24.79
C ALA A 666 31.93 20.18 -24.43
N ALA A 667 33.10 19.58 -24.46
CA ALA A 667 34.37 20.30 -24.24
C ALA A 667 34.60 21.36 -25.32
N ASP A 668 34.40 21.00 -26.60
CA ASP A 668 34.55 21.93 -27.75
C ASP A 668 33.55 23.08 -27.66
N ALA A 669 32.28 22.81 -27.27
CA ALA A 669 31.29 23.85 -27.11
C ALA A 669 31.68 24.85 -25.99
N VAL A 670 32.20 24.35 -24.84
CA VAL A 670 32.72 25.23 -23.80
C VAL A 670 33.90 26.05 -24.27
N LEU A 671 34.88 25.42 -24.94
CA LEU A 671 36.05 26.12 -25.50
C LEU A 671 35.67 27.17 -26.56
N MET A 672 34.66 26.91 -27.37
CA MET A 672 34.14 27.85 -28.36
C MET A 672 33.59 29.10 -27.65
N ILE A 673 32.77 28.92 -26.59
CA ILE A 673 32.25 30.06 -25.82
C ILE A 673 33.37 30.85 -25.11
N LEU A 674 34.36 30.15 -24.55
CA LEU A 674 35.49 30.79 -23.84
C LEU A 674 36.45 31.55 -24.76
N ASN A 675 36.50 31.20 -26.05
CA ASN A 675 37.42 31.79 -27.05
C ASN A 675 36.76 32.86 -27.93
N ASP A 676 35.40 32.94 -27.92
CA ASP A 676 34.66 33.91 -28.73
C ASP A 676 33.81 34.81 -27.81
N SER A 677 34.27 36.01 -27.55
CA SER A 677 33.61 37.00 -26.70
C SER A 677 32.26 37.46 -27.26
N ILE A 678 32.08 37.47 -28.56
CA ILE A 678 30.81 37.86 -29.23
C ILE A 678 29.77 36.76 -29.00
N LEU A 679 30.17 35.52 -29.20
CA LEU A 679 29.30 34.37 -28.92
C LEU A 679 28.91 34.34 -27.42
N HIS A 680 29.87 34.53 -26.51
CA HIS A 680 29.62 34.60 -25.10
C HIS A 680 28.56 35.66 -24.73
N GLN A 681 28.75 36.90 -25.18
CA GLN A 681 27.83 38.01 -24.95
C GLN A 681 26.42 37.73 -25.47
N ARG A 682 26.36 37.19 -26.70
CA ARG A 682 25.07 36.79 -27.30
C ARG A 682 24.35 35.74 -26.47
N LEU A 683 25.00 34.66 -26.09
CA LEU A 683 24.41 33.59 -25.29
C LEU A 683 24.03 34.07 -23.89
N SER A 684 24.84 34.96 -23.27
CA SER A 684 24.51 35.60 -21.99
C SER A 684 23.23 36.40 -22.08
N TYR A 685 23.07 37.24 -23.09
CA TYR A 685 21.86 38.03 -23.34
C TYR A 685 20.65 37.11 -23.57
N GLU A 686 20.79 36.13 -24.46
CA GLU A 686 19.75 35.13 -24.76
C GLU A 686 19.33 34.35 -23.53
N ALA A 687 20.27 33.94 -22.65
CA ALA A 687 19.98 33.24 -21.41
C ALA A 687 19.06 34.08 -20.48
N ARG A 688 19.43 35.38 -20.32
CA ARG A 688 18.65 36.31 -19.50
C ARG A 688 17.25 36.58 -20.09
N GLU A 689 17.13 36.73 -21.42
CA GLU A 689 15.81 36.90 -22.07
C GLU A 689 14.95 35.65 -21.91
N SER A 690 15.51 34.48 -22.10
CA SER A 690 14.76 33.22 -22.09
C SER A 690 14.18 32.83 -20.75
N ILE A 691 14.69 33.37 -19.64
CA ILE A 691 14.15 33.09 -18.28
C ILE A 691 13.02 34.06 -17.90
N GLN A 692 12.87 35.23 -18.54
CA GLN A 692 11.88 36.25 -18.18
C GLN A 692 10.44 35.70 -18.13
N PRO A 693 9.96 34.91 -19.13
CA PRO A 693 8.59 34.37 -19.07
C PRO A 693 8.31 33.50 -17.85
N PHE A 694 9.32 32.87 -17.28
CA PHE A 694 9.19 32.07 -16.07
C PHE A 694 9.22 32.92 -14.79
N LEU A 695 9.94 34.04 -14.78
CA LEU A 695 9.98 35.00 -13.69
C LEU A 695 8.68 35.80 -13.60
N GLU A 696 8.08 36.10 -14.74
CA GLU A 696 6.82 36.85 -14.87
C GLU A 696 5.58 35.96 -14.77
N TYR A 697 5.74 34.64 -14.70
CA TYR A 697 4.64 33.71 -14.63
C TYR A 697 3.81 33.91 -13.35
N ASP A 698 2.50 34.17 -13.47
CA ASP A 698 1.57 34.30 -12.35
C ASP A 698 1.33 32.94 -11.66
N LEU A 699 2.34 32.49 -10.96
CA LEU A 699 2.28 31.22 -10.23
C LEU A 699 1.24 31.25 -9.09
N ALA A 700 1.03 32.39 -8.47
CA ALA A 700 0.06 32.54 -7.39
C ALA A 700 -1.38 32.41 -7.93
N GLY A 701 -1.67 33.09 -9.05
CA GLY A 701 -2.98 32.96 -9.73
C GLY A 701 -3.22 31.53 -10.22
N ALA A 702 -2.22 30.88 -10.81
CA ALA A 702 -2.31 29.50 -11.26
C ALA A 702 -2.59 28.52 -10.09
N TRP A 703 -1.88 28.67 -8.97
CA TRP A 703 -2.15 27.87 -7.78
C TRP A 703 -3.55 28.13 -7.20
N LYS A 704 -3.97 29.39 -7.13
CA LYS A 704 -5.32 29.74 -6.68
C LYS A 704 -6.39 29.04 -7.50
N GLU A 705 -6.27 29.08 -8.81
CA GLU A 705 -7.20 28.39 -9.72
C GLU A 705 -7.22 26.87 -9.48
N ILE A 706 -6.05 26.24 -9.36
CA ILE A 706 -5.93 24.80 -9.12
C ILE A 706 -6.54 24.40 -7.77
N LEU A 707 -6.26 25.15 -6.70
CA LEU A 707 -6.74 24.85 -5.35
C LEU A 707 -8.25 25.11 -5.19
N GLU A 708 -8.81 26.08 -5.88
CA GLU A 708 -10.25 26.41 -5.81
C GLU A 708 -11.09 25.47 -6.67
N THR A 709 -10.53 24.92 -7.75
CA THR A 709 -11.29 24.11 -8.72
C THR A 709 -10.51 22.88 -9.19
N PRO A 710 -10.03 22.01 -8.28
CA PRO A 710 -9.20 20.88 -8.66
C PRO A 710 -9.89 19.88 -9.60
N GLN A 711 -11.22 19.83 -9.61
CA GLN A 711 -12.02 18.86 -10.38
C GLN A 711 -12.63 19.42 -11.69
N LYS A 712 -12.55 20.73 -11.96
CA LYS A 712 -13.32 21.40 -13.03
C LYS A 712 -12.82 21.23 -14.45
N ILE A 713 -11.62 20.68 -14.64
CA ILE A 713 -11.17 20.39 -16.01
C ILE A 713 -11.65 19.00 -16.36
N GLN A 714 -12.73 18.90 -17.13
CA GLN A 714 -13.01 17.66 -17.83
C GLN A 714 -11.73 17.28 -18.59
N PRO A 715 -11.33 16.01 -18.58
CA PRO A 715 -10.26 15.53 -19.45
C PRO A 715 -10.72 15.77 -20.88
N GLY A 716 -10.61 17.00 -21.32
CA GLY A 716 -10.72 17.36 -22.73
C GLY A 716 -9.56 16.70 -23.42
N VAL A 717 -9.82 15.91 -24.42
CA VAL A 717 -8.81 15.60 -25.41
C VAL A 717 -8.16 16.94 -25.75
N TYR A 718 -6.85 17.06 -25.47
CA TYR A 718 -6.09 18.24 -25.83
C TYR A 718 -6.35 18.53 -27.31
N GLN A 719 -7.05 19.64 -27.60
CA GLN A 719 -7.43 20.01 -28.97
C GLN A 719 -6.29 20.74 -29.70
N GLY A 720 -5.16 20.95 -29.04
CA GLY A 720 -3.95 21.51 -29.61
C GLY A 720 -3.11 20.51 -30.39
N GLU A 721 -2.27 21.02 -31.28
CA GLU A 721 -1.27 20.21 -31.95
C GLU A 721 -0.28 19.62 -30.93
N ALA A 722 0.18 18.39 -31.18
CA ALA A 722 1.21 17.75 -30.35
C ALA A 722 2.46 18.65 -30.32
N PRO A 723 3.09 18.89 -29.16
CA PRO A 723 4.33 19.63 -29.10
C PRO A 723 5.37 19.06 -30.10
N SER A 724 6.06 19.91 -30.81
CA SER A 724 7.02 19.52 -31.84
C SER A 724 8.13 18.57 -31.36
N ASN A 725 8.39 18.58 -30.04
CA ASN A 725 9.39 17.75 -29.39
C ASN A 725 8.85 16.43 -28.79
N MET A 726 7.56 16.13 -28.99
CA MET A 726 6.94 14.90 -28.43
C MET A 726 7.63 13.62 -28.87
N ARG A 727 8.04 13.55 -30.16
CA ARG A 727 8.78 12.38 -30.67
C ARG A 727 10.07 12.17 -29.89
N LEU A 728 10.83 13.24 -29.65
CA LEU A 728 12.11 13.19 -28.91
C LEU A 728 11.90 12.78 -27.44
N LEU A 729 10.84 13.26 -26.80
CA LEU A 729 10.45 12.82 -25.45
C LEU A 729 10.12 11.32 -25.44
N CYS A 730 9.33 10.84 -26.39
CA CYS A 730 9.02 9.41 -26.49
C CYS A 730 10.27 8.56 -26.71
N ASP A 731 11.15 8.98 -27.62
CA ASP A 731 12.43 8.29 -27.89
C ASP A 731 13.30 8.24 -26.62
N HIS A 732 13.34 9.33 -25.85
CA HIS A 732 14.02 9.38 -24.56
C HIS A 732 13.41 8.40 -23.54
N ILE A 733 12.09 8.42 -23.37
CA ILE A 733 11.35 7.49 -22.49
C ILE A 733 11.69 6.03 -22.83
N PHE A 734 11.67 5.68 -24.13
CA PHE A 734 12.03 4.34 -24.57
C PHE A 734 13.51 4.00 -24.35
N SER A 735 14.40 4.98 -24.47
CA SER A 735 15.83 4.80 -24.19
C SER A 735 16.06 4.49 -22.71
N MET A 736 15.50 5.30 -21.81
CA MET A 736 15.60 5.13 -20.37
C MET A 736 14.99 3.79 -19.92
N TYR A 737 13.85 3.40 -20.49
CA TYR A 737 13.23 2.09 -20.23
C TYR A 737 14.16 0.93 -20.63
N ARG A 738 14.82 1.00 -21.80
CA ARG A 738 15.77 -0.04 -22.25
C ARG A 738 16.98 -0.12 -21.35
N GLU A 739 17.49 1.02 -20.90
CA GLU A 739 18.62 1.09 -19.97
C GLU A 739 18.26 0.54 -18.59
N GLY A 740 17.13 0.92 -18.04
CA GLY A 740 16.59 0.36 -16.79
C GLY A 740 16.46 -1.16 -16.86
N ARG A 741 15.98 -1.71 -17.97
CA ARG A 741 15.91 -3.18 -18.18
C ARG A 741 17.29 -3.86 -18.25
N ARG A 742 18.28 -3.24 -18.82
CA ARG A 742 19.65 -3.79 -18.86
C ARG A 742 20.29 -3.84 -17.47
N ASN A 743 19.98 -2.84 -16.65
CA ASN A 743 20.53 -2.72 -15.29
C ASN A 743 19.78 -3.58 -14.26
N THR A 744 18.55 -4.01 -14.55
CA THR A 744 17.75 -4.91 -13.71
C THR A 744 17.91 -6.38 -14.09
N SER A 745 19.15 -6.86 -14.28
CA SER A 745 19.37 -8.29 -14.38
C SER A 745 18.83 -9.01 -13.13
N SER A 746 18.25 -10.20 -13.28
CA SER A 746 17.59 -10.97 -12.22
C SER A 746 18.41 -11.11 -10.93
N SER A 747 19.74 -11.03 -11.03
CA SER A 747 20.66 -11.08 -9.89
C SER A 747 20.63 -9.83 -9.02
N PHE A 748 20.35 -8.65 -9.55
CA PHE A 748 20.30 -7.39 -8.78
C PHE A 748 19.00 -7.30 -7.96
N ARG A 749 17.87 -7.73 -8.50
CA ARG A 749 16.58 -7.77 -7.77
C ARG A 749 16.59 -8.72 -6.60
N THR A 750 17.09 -9.93 -6.83
CA THR A 750 17.22 -10.91 -5.76
C THR A 750 18.13 -10.38 -4.65
N LYS A 751 19.16 -9.64 -4.99
CA LYS A 751 20.11 -9.02 -4.04
C LYS A 751 19.48 -7.93 -3.18
N GLU A 752 18.80 -6.97 -3.81
CA GLU A 752 18.19 -5.85 -3.09
C GLU A 752 16.95 -6.29 -2.30
N TYR A 753 16.14 -7.21 -2.85
CA TYR A 753 15.05 -7.84 -2.13
C TYR A 753 15.51 -8.60 -0.90
N ILE A 754 16.54 -9.44 -1.02
CA ILE A 754 17.13 -10.16 0.12
C ILE A 754 17.70 -9.17 1.15
N LYS A 755 18.39 -8.12 0.72
CA LYS A 755 18.95 -7.10 1.60
C LYS A 755 17.86 -6.32 2.34
N GLN A 756 16.79 -5.90 1.65
CA GLN A 756 15.64 -5.24 2.25
C GLN A 756 14.85 -6.19 3.17
N PHE A 757 14.61 -7.42 2.76
CA PHE A 757 13.96 -8.44 3.57
C PHE A 757 14.74 -8.73 4.85
N MET A 758 16.07 -8.89 4.74
CA MET A 758 16.97 -9.08 5.90
C MET A 758 17.03 -7.86 6.82
N LYS A 759 16.86 -6.65 6.28
CA LYS A 759 16.90 -5.40 7.05
C LYS A 759 15.58 -5.11 7.74
N ASN A 760 14.45 -5.35 7.07
CA ASN A 760 13.14 -4.83 7.46
C ASN A 760 12.18 -5.89 8.05
N SER A 761 12.40 -7.19 7.80
CA SER A 761 11.51 -8.24 8.29
C SER A 761 11.49 -8.32 9.83
N PRO A 762 10.34 -8.11 10.48
CA PRO A 762 10.19 -8.28 11.93
C PRO A 762 10.54 -9.71 12.38
N LEU A 763 10.23 -10.70 11.56
CA LEU A 763 10.53 -12.10 11.80
C LEU A 763 12.04 -12.34 11.86
N ILE A 764 12.80 -11.77 10.91
CA ILE A 764 14.27 -11.88 10.88
C ILE A 764 14.91 -11.12 12.03
N LYS A 765 14.39 -9.96 12.40
CA LYS A 765 14.86 -9.20 13.58
C LYS A 765 14.66 -9.99 14.86
N ARG A 766 13.57 -10.76 14.95
CA ARG A 766 13.22 -11.59 16.11
C ARG A 766 14.03 -12.90 16.18
N ILE A 767 14.25 -13.56 15.04
CA ILE A 767 14.97 -14.84 14.95
C ILE A 767 16.49 -14.64 14.90
N LEU A 768 16.95 -13.53 14.30
CA LEU A 768 18.34 -13.18 14.09
C LEU A 768 18.63 -11.76 14.62
N PRO A 769 18.72 -11.55 15.94
CA PRO A 769 19.02 -10.24 16.53
C PRO A 769 20.29 -9.62 15.94
N ILE A 770 20.31 -8.28 15.84
CA ILE A 770 21.48 -7.55 15.35
C ILE A 770 22.68 -7.86 16.24
N GLY A 771 23.81 -8.25 15.64
CA GLY A 771 25.02 -8.64 16.37
C GLY A 771 25.12 -10.12 16.78
N SER A 772 24.07 -10.93 16.55
CA SER A 772 24.14 -12.36 16.90
C SER A 772 25.02 -13.16 15.94
N ARG A 773 25.77 -14.17 16.48
CA ARG A 773 26.59 -15.12 15.68
C ARG A 773 25.76 -15.81 14.58
N ARG A 774 24.45 -16.05 14.80
CA ARG A 774 23.54 -16.65 13.82
C ARG A 774 23.27 -15.69 12.65
N ARG A 775 23.15 -14.40 12.90
CA ARG A 775 22.98 -13.39 11.84
C ARG A 775 24.24 -13.24 10.99
N GLU A 776 25.41 -13.28 11.59
CA GLU A 776 26.68 -13.25 10.87
C GLU A 776 26.91 -14.53 10.05
N PHE A 777 26.50 -15.70 10.57
CA PHE A 777 26.53 -16.95 9.82
C PHE A 777 25.59 -16.88 8.58
N VAL A 778 24.37 -16.41 8.74
CA VAL A 778 23.42 -16.26 7.62
C VAL A 778 23.94 -15.24 6.60
N LYS A 779 24.53 -14.12 7.02
CA LYS A 779 25.21 -13.18 6.11
C LYS A 779 26.33 -13.85 5.32
N LYS A 780 27.12 -14.73 5.96
CA LYS A 780 28.19 -15.48 5.33
C LYS A 780 27.69 -16.52 4.33
N VAL A 781 26.59 -17.23 4.66
CA VAL A 781 25.90 -18.18 3.78
C VAL A 781 25.30 -17.45 2.57
N VAL A 782 24.61 -16.33 2.77
CA VAL A 782 24.06 -15.49 1.69
C VAL A 782 25.20 -14.94 0.82
N LYS A 783 26.32 -14.52 1.40
CA LYS A 783 27.50 -14.06 0.65
C LYS A 783 28.12 -15.18 -0.18
N ASN A 784 28.16 -16.42 0.34
CA ASN A 784 28.69 -17.59 -0.39
C ASN A 784 27.76 -18.10 -1.48
N LEU A 785 26.42 -18.05 -1.27
CA LEU A 785 25.41 -18.23 -2.34
C LEU A 785 25.58 -17.18 -3.44
N TYR A 786 25.95 -15.99 -3.06
CA TYR A 786 26.22 -14.85 -3.93
C TYR A 786 27.42 -15.06 -4.89
N HIS A 787 28.45 -15.77 -4.44
CA HIS A 787 29.62 -16.14 -5.26
C HIS A 787 29.38 -17.38 -6.13
N ARG A 788 28.35 -18.20 -5.86
CA ARG A 788 27.98 -19.36 -6.69
C ARG A 788 26.97 -19.06 -7.81
N ILE A 789 26.34 -17.87 -7.79
CA ILE A 789 25.38 -17.38 -8.81
C ILE A 789 26.11 -16.42 -9.82
N ARG A 790 27.41 -16.24 -9.63
CA ARG A 790 28.32 -15.67 -10.63
C ARG A 790 28.94 -16.83 -11.44
#